data_667e399161b10ca528108e2c04c5218e
#
_entry.id   667e399161b10ca528108e2c04c5218e
#
_cell.length_a   1.000
_cell.length_b   1.000
_cell.length_c   1.000
_cell.angle_alpha   90.00
_cell.angle_beta   90.00
_cell.angle_gamma   90.00
#
_symmetry.space_group_name_H-M   'P 1'
#
loop_
_entity.id
_entity.type
_entity.pdbx_description
1 polymer ?
#
loop_
_entity_poly.entity_id
_entity_poly.type
_entity_poly.pdbx_seq_one_letter_code
_entity_poly.pdbx_strand_id
1 'polypeptide(L)'
;MYPTQIIHKKFSLAFLLLCMVTAAYGQTYTVKGKVVTDNDGEAASFAIVSIQDQELRTLCDINGRFELRNVPAGKHTLEVECLGYAKLKKPFTASKNENLQLHLQSSSFALPEFEVMAKKSRKGKVIVDEAALEYIQPTSLADVMLLLPGSVYKENNLTQFSQISSRQVGSDANTSLGVGVITDGAPVSNDGIRSQLVGITDGSGSYDSEVKSRTGINQGADMRMISTDHIQSVEFTRGISAARYGNLSSGMISISSKHGVTPLRVRLKTDLKNKLIYAGKGFRLGEKAGTLHAGIDYLHSIDDIREEMDKFSRLTGQLYYNNKVKLGNYSLNLDGRLSQTITTSKMKKDELTYEYDESYKADYSRTALMMKAGVTFGKTWLDQLELTLSADYTRDKISRHRMVLSGSGPMNMPLAYEEGEHEGIYLPRKYYSDFYIDNQPLNIYTQINATSRLSLFRNAMLNLQYGAEYTNVKNHGDGAVIEDETRPPFPYDNSYMRPRPNWAIPALGTGAVYAQADFIYDDSKYNILQLSLGGRASTLMNLPSDYYLHGYVLTDPRINLSYTVGRKVKNTFRVGFGTESKTPTLDYLYPEKLYKDFYMLNAYTNDPQYRHLITYTNIYDVANRELKANKNKKLEAGWDIDYQGLSISLTAFYEQSDAGFEYFTEYYPLTYNLYTKLKPGVSIEGRTPEKSDYIEEQYSIFTTSQKVMNSSKVTKQGMEYRVIFPKIRPLLTTIEINGAYYQTDYASSLPLYYYPAVKIGGKEYPYVCIYDNGAKNRYRRLNSNIWVNTHIPKFKLFLTNFFQLVWLNTSQYQDNHDYIPSEYIDMNGNRLPVDDGVRSQIAADDGTFRYFRRTILPVKYARNEKPISLLWNLKATKEFKKGTKLSFFVNGLLDISPKYLSGSKVTQREWHDPYFGLELFFNFNL
;
A
#
# COMPACT_ATOMS: atom_id res chain seq x y z
N MET A 1 29.75 -4.00 -46.54
CA MET A 1 28.77 -3.50 -47.51
C MET A 1 27.46 -4.23 -47.32
N TYR A 2 26.42 -3.45 -47.08
CA TYR A 2 25.01 -3.83 -46.72
C TYR A 2 24.79 -4.37 -45.32
N PRO A 3 23.95 -3.66 -44.50
CA PRO A 3 22.51 -3.58 -44.73
C PRO A 3 21.88 -2.23 -44.32
N THR A 4 21.81 -1.23 -45.18
CA THR A 4 21.16 0.07 -44.93
C THR A 4 19.82 0.28 -45.69
N GLN A 5 19.47 -0.60 -46.63
CA GLN A 5 18.25 -0.43 -47.41
C GLN A 5 16.96 -1.05 -46.82
N ILE A 6 17.03 -1.91 -45.79
CA ILE A 6 15.83 -2.54 -45.21
C ILE A 6 15.18 -1.62 -44.17
N ILE A 7 15.95 -0.76 -43.52
CA ILE A 7 15.40 0.13 -42.46
C ILE A 7 14.60 1.29 -43.08
N HIS A 8 15.02 1.83 -44.22
CA HIS A 8 14.27 2.89 -44.90
C HIS A 8 12.88 2.46 -45.43
N LYS A 9 12.72 1.22 -45.92
CA LYS A 9 11.44 0.75 -46.41
C LYS A 9 10.42 0.51 -45.28
N LYS A 10 10.86 0.11 -44.09
CA LYS A 10 9.95 -0.08 -42.94
C LYS A 10 9.54 1.25 -42.29
N PHE A 11 10.43 2.25 -42.30
CA PHE A 11 10.07 3.59 -41.83
C PHE A 11 9.15 4.32 -42.80
N SER A 12 9.32 4.17 -44.11
CA SER A 12 8.42 4.74 -45.13
C SER A 12 7.03 4.11 -45.06
N LEU A 13 6.94 2.80 -44.79
CA LEU A 13 5.61 2.15 -44.63
C LEU A 13 4.90 2.56 -43.33
N ALA A 14 5.63 2.74 -42.25
CA ALA A 14 5.08 3.26 -40.99
C ALA A 14 4.67 4.75 -41.10
N PHE A 15 5.43 5.54 -41.85
CA PHE A 15 5.10 6.93 -42.13
C PHE A 15 3.93 7.06 -43.12
N LEU A 16 3.82 6.17 -44.12
CA LEU A 16 2.69 6.10 -45.03
C LEU A 16 1.41 5.63 -44.32
N LEU A 17 1.50 4.69 -43.40
CA LEU A 17 0.39 4.29 -42.53
C LEU A 17 -0.01 5.43 -41.59
N LEU A 18 0.93 6.21 -41.08
CA LEU A 18 0.64 7.40 -40.26
C LEU A 18 0.01 8.54 -41.10
N CYS A 19 0.43 8.71 -42.36
CA CYS A 19 -0.17 9.68 -43.28
C CYS A 19 -1.53 9.24 -43.85
N MET A 20 -1.82 7.93 -43.96
CA MET A 20 -3.16 7.45 -44.35
C MET A 20 -4.22 7.65 -43.26
N VAL A 21 -3.83 7.85 -42.00
CA VAL A 21 -4.74 8.10 -40.87
C VAL A 21 -5.30 9.52 -40.87
N THR A 22 -4.78 10.44 -41.65
CA THR A 22 -5.16 11.88 -41.61
C THR A 22 -6.37 12.29 -42.49
N ALA A 23 -7.04 11.34 -43.15
CA ALA A 23 -8.06 11.69 -44.18
C ALA A 23 -9.50 11.21 -43.91
N ALA A 24 -9.81 10.60 -42.77
CA ALA A 24 -11.17 10.11 -42.47
C ALA A 24 -11.75 10.75 -41.20
N TYR A 25 -12.51 11.80 -41.32
CA TYR A 25 -13.31 12.40 -40.23
C TYR A 25 -14.58 11.57 -39.99
N GLY A 26 -14.66 10.87 -38.85
CA GLY A 26 -15.91 10.25 -38.38
C GLY A 26 -16.91 11.32 -37.91
N GLN A 27 -18.22 11.11 -38.16
CA GLN A 27 -19.25 11.99 -37.66
C GLN A 27 -19.36 11.88 -36.15
N THR A 28 -19.08 12.99 -35.46
CA THR A 28 -19.36 13.15 -34.05
C THR A 28 -20.43 14.21 -33.84
N TYR A 29 -21.18 14.03 -32.78
CA TYR A 29 -22.28 14.91 -32.42
C TYR A 29 -22.04 15.56 -31.07
N THR A 30 -22.66 16.71 -30.87
CA THR A 30 -22.68 17.36 -29.56
C THR A 30 -24.03 17.10 -28.93
N VAL A 31 -24.02 16.46 -27.76
CA VAL A 31 -25.22 16.22 -26.95
C VAL A 31 -25.25 17.28 -25.86
N LYS A 32 -26.25 18.16 -25.92
CA LYS A 32 -26.51 19.17 -24.90
C LYS A 32 -27.73 18.79 -24.11
N GLY A 33 -27.91 19.37 -22.94
CA GLY A 33 -29.14 19.16 -22.20
C GLY A 33 -29.16 19.89 -20.88
N LYS A 34 -30.26 19.67 -20.18
CA LYS A 34 -30.46 20.14 -18.81
C LYS A 34 -30.88 18.98 -17.92
N VAL A 35 -30.24 18.85 -16.78
CA VAL A 35 -30.61 17.91 -15.74
C VAL A 35 -31.36 18.66 -14.65
N VAL A 36 -32.57 18.24 -14.35
CA VAL A 36 -33.45 18.82 -13.32
C VAL A 36 -33.91 17.72 -12.36
N THR A 37 -34.35 18.11 -11.19
CA THR A 37 -34.93 17.23 -10.19
C THR A 37 -36.42 17.05 -10.39
N ASP A 38 -36.97 15.86 -10.15
CA ASP A 38 -38.39 15.57 -10.34
C ASP A 38 -39.30 16.23 -9.28
N ASN A 39 -38.76 16.47 -8.05
CA ASN A 39 -39.57 16.93 -6.93
C ASN A 39 -39.89 18.43 -6.96
N ASP A 40 -38.99 19.24 -7.46
CA ASP A 40 -39.08 20.69 -7.41
C ASP A 40 -38.70 21.37 -8.73
N GLY A 41 -38.30 20.61 -9.75
CA GLY A 41 -37.85 21.13 -11.04
C GLY A 41 -36.58 21.95 -10.98
N GLU A 42 -35.89 21.91 -9.84
CA GLU A 42 -34.63 22.61 -9.68
C GLU A 42 -33.51 22.01 -10.54
N ALA A 43 -32.52 22.83 -10.86
CA ALA A 43 -31.38 22.40 -11.64
C ALA A 43 -30.52 21.43 -10.83
N ALA A 44 -30.26 20.24 -11.33
CA ALA A 44 -29.28 19.31 -10.76
C ALA A 44 -27.86 19.81 -11.06
N SER A 45 -27.43 20.81 -10.31
CA SER A 45 -26.15 21.47 -10.49
C SER A 45 -25.03 20.46 -10.20
N PHE A 46 -24.01 20.51 -11.08
CA PHE A 46 -22.81 19.65 -10.94
C PHE A 46 -23.07 18.15 -11.00
N ALA A 47 -24.23 17.71 -11.48
CA ALA A 47 -24.46 16.32 -11.83
C ALA A 47 -23.42 15.89 -12.89
N ILE A 48 -22.88 14.70 -12.71
CA ILE A 48 -21.97 14.09 -13.68
C ILE A 48 -22.83 13.44 -14.76
N VAL A 49 -22.68 13.89 -16.00
CA VAL A 49 -23.30 13.27 -17.16
C VAL A 49 -22.21 12.53 -17.93
N SER A 50 -22.37 11.24 -18.09
CA SER A 50 -21.43 10.38 -18.79
C SER A 50 -22.15 9.49 -19.80
N ILE A 51 -21.42 9.00 -20.77
CA ILE A 51 -21.92 7.93 -21.66
C ILE A 51 -21.39 6.62 -21.09
N GLN A 52 -22.35 5.70 -20.83
CA GLN A 52 -22.01 4.36 -20.34
C GLN A 52 -20.99 3.74 -21.28
N ASP A 53 -19.90 3.20 -20.68
CA ASP A 53 -18.83 2.52 -21.41
C ASP A 53 -17.94 3.43 -22.29
N GLN A 54 -18.07 4.75 -22.17
CA GLN A 54 -17.19 5.74 -22.81
C GLN A 54 -16.53 6.60 -21.73
N GLU A 55 -15.33 7.09 -21.99
CA GLU A 55 -14.70 8.08 -21.10
C GLU A 55 -15.26 9.51 -21.28
N LEU A 56 -16.34 9.62 -22.06
CA LEU A 56 -17.04 10.87 -22.29
C LEU A 56 -17.89 11.21 -21.07
N ARG A 57 -17.45 12.20 -20.31
CA ARG A 57 -18.19 12.71 -19.17
C ARG A 57 -18.06 14.23 -19.10
N THR A 58 -19.09 14.86 -18.57
CA THR A 58 -19.11 16.29 -18.32
C THR A 58 -19.81 16.55 -16.99
N LEU A 59 -19.52 17.69 -16.36
CA LEU A 59 -20.27 18.19 -15.22
C LEU A 59 -21.34 19.15 -15.71
N CYS A 60 -22.54 19.07 -15.13
CA CYS A 60 -23.53 20.09 -15.32
C CYS A 60 -23.06 21.43 -14.74
N ASP A 61 -23.45 22.53 -15.38
CA ASP A 61 -23.28 23.86 -14.80
C ASP A 61 -24.23 24.08 -13.61
N ILE A 62 -24.18 25.28 -13.01
CA ILE A 62 -25.07 25.65 -11.88
C ILE A 62 -26.56 25.62 -12.24
N ASN A 63 -26.89 25.77 -13.53
CA ASN A 63 -28.27 25.70 -14.03
C ASN A 63 -28.66 24.27 -14.46
N GLY A 64 -27.83 23.26 -14.15
CA GLY A 64 -28.02 21.87 -14.54
C GLY A 64 -27.77 21.59 -16.03
N ARG A 65 -27.18 22.54 -16.79
CA ARG A 65 -26.91 22.37 -18.22
C ARG A 65 -25.62 21.60 -18.42
N PHE A 66 -25.63 20.68 -19.39
CA PHE A 66 -24.44 19.90 -19.77
C PHE A 66 -24.22 19.98 -21.28
N GLU A 67 -22.99 19.73 -21.68
CA GLU A 67 -22.58 19.58 -23.07
C GLU A 67 -21.53 18.46 -23.17
N LEU A 68 -21.89 17.35 -23.82
CA LEU A 68 -20.99 16.27 -24.22
C LEU A 68 -20.65 16.50 -25.69
N ARG A 69 -19.38 16.80 -25.98
CA ARG A 69 -18.86 16.99 -27.33
C ARG A 69 -18.20 15.69 -27.82
N ASN A 70 -18.12 15.58 -29.14
CA ASN A 70 -17.46 14.47 -29.81
C ASN A 70 -18.09 13.10 -29.47
N VAL A 71 -19.40 13.08 -29.29
CA VAL A 71 -20.12 11.82 -29.10
C VAL A 71 -20.17 11.08 -30.44
N PRO A 72 -19.60 9.87 -30.55
CA PRO A 72 -19.64 9.10 -31.78
C PRO A 72 -21.08 8.85 -32.27
N ALA A 73 -21.28 8.78 -33.58
CA ALA A 73 -22.60 8.39 -34.11
C ALA A 73 -22.95 6.97 -33.64
N GLY A 74 -24.18 6.76 -33.20
CA GLY A 74 -24.63 5.43 -32.76
C GLY A 74 -25.55 5.44 -31.54
N LYS A 75 -25.91 4.27 -31.07
CA LYS A 75 -26.71 4.08 -29.85
C LYS A 75 -25.82 4.11 -28.62
N HIS A 76 -26.17 4.96 -27.68
CA HIS A 76 -25.49 5.16 -26.41
C HIS A 76 -26.47 5.13 -25.25
N THR A 77 -25.96 4.93 -24.04
CA THR A 77 -26.71 5.15 -22.80
C THR A 77 -26.07 6.29 -22.04
N LEU A 78 -26.81 7.37 -21.86
CA LEU A 78 -26.45 8.45 -20.95
C LEU A 78 -26.64 7.98 -19.51
N GLU A 79 -25.64 8.17 -18.70
CA GLU A 79 -25.71 7.99 -17.25
C GLU A 79 -25.56 9.35 -16.59
N VAL A 80 -26.50 9.67 -15.67
CA VAL A 80 -26.43 10.89 -14.87
C VAL A 80 -26.32 10.51 -13.42
N GLU A 81 -25.29 11.00 -12.78
CA GLU A 81 -25.03 10.81 -11.36
C GLU A 81 -25.03 12.16 -10.67
N CYS A 82 -25.85 12.27 -9.64
CA CYS A 82 -25.87 13.42 -8.74
C CYS A 82 -26.07 12.92 -7.32
N LEU A 83 -25.25 13.39 -6.39
CA LEU A 83 -25.32 12.93 -5.00
C LEU A 83 -26.68 13.34 -4.40
N GLY A 84 -27.37 12.37 -3.79
CA GLY A 84 -28.74 12.57 -3.28
C GLY A 84 -29.85 12.21 -4.26
N TYR A 85 -29.52 11.81 -5.50
CA TYR A 85 -30.47 11.42 -6.54
C TYR A 85 -30.19 10.03 -7.08
N ALA A 86 -31.24 9.33 -7.51
CA ALA A 86 -31.10 8.05 -8.15
C ALA A 86 -30.34 8.21 -9.47
N LYS A 87 -29.39 7.31 -9.75
CA LYS A 87 -28.65 7.30 -11.00
C LYS A 87 -29.59 7.10 -12.19
N LEU A 88 -29.65 8.08 -13.08
CA LEU A 88 -30.47 8.01 -14.29
C LEU A 88 -29.69 7.33 -15.41
N LYS A 89 -30.28 6.32 -16.05
CA LYS A 89 -29.82 5.73 -17.30
C LYS A 89 -30.81 5.99 -18.39
N LYS A 90 -30.41 6.70 -19.44
CA LYS A 90 -31.26 7.01 -20.59
C LYS A 90 -30.64 6.60 -21.90
N PRO A 91 -31.16 5.58 -22.60
CA PRO A 91 -30.67 5.23 -23.93
C PRO A 91 -31.03 6.37 -24.92
N PHE A 92 -30.07 6.69 -25.79
CA PHE A 92 -30.27 7.67 -26.89
C PHE A 92 -29.45 7.26 -28.11
N THR A 93 -29.76 7.88 -29.27
CA THR A 93 -29.04 7.62 -30.50
C THR A 93 -28.42 8.92 -30.99
N ALA A 94 -27.09 9.00 -30.99
CA ALA A 94 -26.37 10.14 -31.52
C ALA A 94 -26.41 10.11 -33.06
N SER A 95 -27.38 10.77 -33.68
CA SER A 95 -27.53 10.91 -35.15
C SER A 95 -27.53 12.35 -35.61
N LYS A 96 -27.67 13.28 -34.68
CA LYS A 96 -27.64 14.73 -34.85
C LYS A 96 -27.26 15.42 -33.55
N ASN A 97 -27.02 16.73 -33.58
CA ASN A 97 -26.86 17.50 -32.34
C ASN A 97 -28.19 17.52 -31.59
N GLU A 98 -28.19 16.97 -30.36
CA GLU A 98 -29.42 16.84 -29.56
C GLU A 98 -29.36 17.73 -28.32
N ASN A 99 -30.59 18.15 -27.89
CA ASN A 99 -30.78 18.86 -26.63
C ASN A 99 -31.76 18.05 -25.77
N LEU A 100 -31.23 17.44 -24.68
CA LEU A 100 -31.96 16.51 -23.85
C LEU A 100 -32.37 17.15 -22.51
N GLN A 101 -33.61 16.93 -22.09
CA GLN A 101 -34.02 17.22 -20.72
C GLN A 101 -34.04 15.92 -19.93
N LEU A 102 -33.31 15.90 -18.82
CA LEU A 102 -33.09 14.72 -17.98
C LEU A 102 -33.63 15.05 -16.58
N HIS A 103 -34.47 14.17 -16.07
CA HIS A 103 -35.10 14.32 -14.77
C HIS A 103 -34.49 13.32 -13.80
N LEU A 104 -33.92 13.81 -12.71
CA LEU A 104 -33.40 13.00 -11.63
C LEU A 104 -34.45 12.83 -10.57
N GLN A 105 -34.79 11.60 -10.30
CA GLN A 105 -35.59 11.26 -9.14
C GLN A 105 -34.77 11.44 -7.87
N SER A 106 -35.29 12.18 -6.91
CA SER A 106 -34.73 12.22 -5.59
C SER A 106 -34.60 10.77 -5.11
N SER A 107 -33.41 10.31 -4.80
CA SER A 107 -33.30 9.11 -4.00
C SER A 107 -33.85 9.46 -2.63
N SER A 108 -35.17 9.31 -2.45
CA SER A 108 -35.64 8.92 -1.12
C SER A 108 -34.77 7.74 -0.79
N PHE A 109 -34.07 7.75 0.33
CA PHE A 109 -33.08 6.73 0.71
C PHE A 109 -33.69 5.32 0.76
N ALA A 110 -34.29 4.88 -0.31
CA ALA A 110 -34.37 3.50 -0.67
C ALA A 110 -32.93 3.12 -0.98
N LEU A 111 -32.38 2.14 -0.31
CA LEU A 111 -31.17 1.47 -0.77
C LEU A 111 -31.36 1.28 -2.28
N PRO A 112 -30.45 1.79 -3.11
CA PRO A 112 -30.63 1.76 -4.56
C PRO A 112 -30.99 0.33 -4.92
N GLU A 113 -32.05 0.18 -5.70
CA GLU A 113 -32.63 -1.10 -6.05
C GLU A 113 -31.52 -2.04 -6.52
N PHE A 114 -30.94 -2.79 -5.59
CA PHE A 114 -29.91 -3.82 -5.75
C PHE A 114 -28.96 -3.62 -6.93
N GLU A 115 -28.14 -2.55 -6.91
CA GLU A 115 -27.00 -2.48 -7.81
C GLU A 115 -25.85 -3.32 -7.24
N VAL A 116 -25.08 -3.89 -8.14
CA VAL A 116 -23.90 -4.71 -7.94
C VAL A 116 -22.96 -4.05 -6.91
N MET A 117 -22.52 -4.81 -5.92
CA MET A 117 -21.67 -4.31 -4.80
C MET A 117 -20.36 -3.66 -5.27
N ALA A 118 -19.81 -4.09 -6.41
CA ALA A 118 -18.70 -3.43 -7.07
C ALA A 118 -18.85 -3.56 -8.58
N LYS A 119 -18.63 -2.47 -9.31
CA LYS A 119 -18.77 -2.44 -10.78
C LYS A 119 -17.42 -2.72 -11.42
N LYS A 120 -17.38 -3.57 -12.45
CA LYS A 120 -16.17 -3.79 -13.24
C LYS A 120 -16.26 -2.97 -14.52
N SER A 121 -15.25 -2.16 -14.82
CA SER A 121 -15.16 -1.49 -16.09
C SER A 121 -14.60 -2.41 -17.17
N ARG A 122 -14.85 -2.10 -18.45
CA ARG A 122 -14.26 -2.85 -19.60
C ARG A 122 -12.73 -2.88 -19.58
N LYS A 123 -12.06 -2.01 -18.83
CA LYS A 123 -10.60 -1.99 -18.64
C LYS A 123 -10.14 -2.86 -17.45
N GLY A 124 -11.02 -3.72 -16.88
CA GLY A 124 -10.64 -4.61 -15.77
C GLY A 124 -10.56 -3.95 -14.39
N LYS A 125 -10.99 -2.70 -14.26
CA LYS A 125 -11.01 -1.96 -12.99
C LYS A 125 -12.24 -2.33 -12.16
N VAL A 126 -12.09 -2.37 -10.84
CA VAL A 126 -13.19 -2.59 -9.89
C VAL A 126 -13.53 -1.27 -9.23
N ILE A 127 -14.78 -0.83 -9.35
CA ILE A 127 -15.27 0.43 -8.76
C ILE A 127 -16.24 0.08 -7.65
N VAL A 128 -15.96 0.58 -6.46
CA VAL A 128 -16.80 0.51 -5.26
C VAL A 128 -17.34 1.90 -5.01
N ASP A 129 -18.65 2.08 -5.16
CA ASP A 129 -19.33 3.34 -4.90
C ASP A 129 -19.84 3.43 -3.44
N GLU A 130 -20.36 4.59 -3.07
CA GLU A 130 -20.88 4.84 -1.72
C GLU A 130 -21.98 3.84 -1.32
N ALA A 131 -22.82 3.43 -2.26
CA ALA A 131 -23.86 2.44 -1.98
C ALA A 131 -23.27 1.07 -1.61
N ALA A 132 -22.20 0.65 -2.28
CA ALA A 132 -21.50 -0.58 -1.95
C ALA A 132 -20.81 -0.51 -0.57
N LEU A 133 -20.30 0.65 -0.16
CA LEU A 133 -19.72 0.84 1.17
C LEU A 133 -20.75 0.66 2.30
N GLU A 134 -22.01 1.00 2.06
CA GLU A 134 -23.08 0.82 3.06
C GLU A 134 -23.31 -0.67 3.43
N TYR A 135 -22.91 -1.63 2.60
CA TYR A 135 -23.08 -3.07 2.92
C TYR A 135 -22.07 -3.60 3.94
N ILE A 136 -20.86 -3.01 4.03
CA ILE A 136 -19.76 -3.55 4.84
C ILE A 136 -19.45 -2.75 6.11
N GLN A 137 -20.17 -1.64 6.39
CA GLN A 137 -19.99 -0.76 7.57
C GLN A 137 -18.51 -0.37 7.82
N PRO A 138 -17.82 0.17 6.82
CA PRO A 138 -16.39 0.34 6.92
C PRO A 138 -16.02 1.42 7.95
N THR A 139 -14.88 1.25 8.60
CA THR A 139 -14.24 2.22 9.50
C THR A 139 -13.02 2.87 8.84
N SER A 140 -12.41 2.14 7.92
CA SER A 140 -11.23 2.56 7.17
C SER A 140 -11.19 1.94 5.77
N LEU A 141 -10.28 2.38 4.92
CA LEU A 141 -10.10 1.83 3.58
C LEU A 141 -9.76 0.32 3.60
N ALA A 142 -9.20 -0.20 4.69
CA ALA A 142 -8.91 -1.62 4.84
C ALA A 142 -10.15 -2.50 4.69
N ASP A 143 -11.30 -2.07 5.23
CA ASP A 143 -12.55 -2.81 5.15
C ASP A 143 -13.09 -2.91 3.71
N VAL A 144 -12.77 -1.91 2.87
CA VAL A 144 -13.23 -1.86 1.47
C VAL A 144 -12.60 -2.97 0.63
N MET A 145 -11.40 -3.43 1.03
CA MET A 145 -10.70 -4.52 0.35
C MET A 145 -11.51 -5.82 0.33
N LEU A 146 -12.41 -6.03 1.30
CA LEU A 146 -13.29 -7.21 1.37
C LEU A 146 -14.20 -7.37 0.13
N LEU A 147 -14.53 -6.28 -0.54
CA LEU A 147 -15.35 -6.29 -1.74
C LEU A 147 -14.63 -6.77 -3.00
N LEU A 148 -13.31 -6.97 -2.92
CA LEU A 148 -12.50 -7.43 -4.05
C LEU A 148 -12.50 -8.96 -4.14
N PRO A 149 -12.53 -9.53 -5.36
CA PRO A 149 -12.37 -10.96 -5.56
C PRO A 149 -11.06 -11.47 -4.92
N GLY A 150 -11.14 -12.61 -4.23
CA GLY A 150 -9.99 -13.22 -3.57
C GLY A 150 -9.63 -12.64 -2.19
N SER A 151 -10.30 -11.59 -1.74
CA SER A 151 -10.13 -11.09 -0.38
C SER A 151 -10.74 -12.03 0.64
N VAL A 152 -10.08 -12.13 1.80
CA VAL A 152 -10.56 -12.90 2.95
C VAL A 152 -10.89 -11.94 4.07
N TYR A 153 -12.01 -12.15 4.73
CA TYR A 153 -12.39 -11.37 5.91
C TYR A 153 -11.29 -11.47 6.95
N LYS A 154 -10.89 -10.33 7.43
CA LYS A 154 -9.99 -10.16 8.55
C LYS A 154 -10.59 -9.08 9.43
N GLU A 155 -10.70 -9.35 10.70
CA GLU A 155 -11.10 -8.31 11.64
C GLU A 155 -10.10 -7.16 11.58
N ASN A 156 -10.61 -5.93 11.46
CA ASN A 156 -9.77 -4.75 11.33
C ASN A 156 -9.24 -4.34 12.71
N ASN A 157 -7.95 -4.53 12.91
CA ASN A 157 -7.24 -4.01 14.07
C ASN A 157 -6.70 -2.62 13.74
N LEU A 158 -7.26 -1.59 14.35
CA LEU A 158 -6.87 -0.20 14.12
C LEU A 158 -5.68 0.25 14.99
N THR A 159 -5.25 -0.54 15.97
CA THR A 159 -4.07 -0.24 16.77
C THR A 159 -2.77 -0.64 16.06
N GLN A 160 -2.85 -1.51 15.04
CA GLN A 160 -1.72 -1.97 14.23
C GLN A 160 -1.75 -1.38 12.82
N PHE A 161 -0.57 -1.23 12.20
CA PHE A 161 -0.44 -0.79 10.82
C PHE A 161 -1.23 -1.69 9.86
N SER A 162 -1.99 -1.09 8.95
CA SER A 162 -2.81 -1.82 7.99
C SER A 162 -2.20 -1.80 6.59
N GLN A 163 -1.51 -2.89 6.23
CA GLN A 163 -0.92 -3.07 4.89
C GLN A 163 -1.97 -3.29 3.80
N ILE A 164 -1.67 -2.74 2.62
CA ILE A 164 -2.44 -3.01 1.41
C ILE A 164 -1.95 -4.33 0.79
N SER A 165 -2.86 -5.25 0.57
CA SER A 165 -2.59 -6.51 -0.12
C SER A 165 -3.25 -6.52 -1.50
N SER A 166 -2.51 -6.89 -2.54
CA SER A 166 -3.03 -6.99 -3.90
C SER A 166 -2.60 -8.31 -4.54
N ARG A 167 -3.58 -9.16 -4.90
CA ARG A 167 -3.38 -10.43 -5.62
C ARG A 167 -2.31 -11.33 -5.00
N GLN A 168 -2.27 -11.44 -3.67
CA GLN A 168 -1.27 -12.25 -3.00
C GLN A 168 -1.84 -13.04 -1.83
N VAL A 169 -1.10 -14.08 -1.44
CA VAL A 169 -1.25 -14.82 -0.19
C VAL A 169 0.04 -14.67 0.59
N GLY A 170 -0.07 -14.53 1.91
CA GLY A 170 1.04 -14.08 2.75
C GLY A 170 1.13 -12.55 2.79
N SER A 171 2.17 -12.03 3.43
CA SER A 171 2.45 -10.60 3.54
C SER A 171 3.84 -10.30 2.98
N ASP A 172 3.95 -9.17 2.30
CA ASP A 172 5.20 -8.69 1.74
C ASP A 172 5.20 -7.16 1.69
N ALA A 173 6.19 -6.56 2.32
CA ALA A 173 6.35 -5.11 2.36
C ALA A 173 6.53 -4.50 0.96
N ASN A 174 7.26 -5.15 0.06
CA ASN A 174 7.46 -4.68 -1.31
C ASN A 174 6.15 -4.56 -2.08
N THR A 175 5.23 -5.51 -1.89
CA THR A 175 3.91 -5.45 -2.53
C THR A 175 3.09 -4.28 -1.99
N SER A 176 3.05 -4.11 -0.67
CA SER A 176 2.33 -3.00 -0.04
C SER A 176 2.91 -1.64 -0.42
N LEU A 177 4.24 -1.51 -0.39
CA LEU A 177 4.98 -0.33 -0.85
C LEU A 177 4.70 -0.01 -2.32
N GLY A 178 4.53 -1.05 -3.14
CA GLY A 178 4.27 -0.95 -4.57
C GLY A 178 2.82 -0.60 -4.94
N VAL A 179 1.87 -0.53 -4.00
CA VAL A 179 0.50 -0.09 -4.30
C VAL A 179 0.40 1.43 -4.25
N GLY A 180 0.07 2.03 -5.38
CA GLY A 180 -0.20 3.47 -5.45
C GLY A 180 -1.56 3.83 -4.88
N VAL A 181 -1.63 4.75 -3.93
CA VAL A 181 -2.89 5.32 -3.43
C VAL A 181 -3.00 6.75 -3.92
N ILE A 182 -4.09 7.07 -4.61
CA ILE A 182 -4.33 8.36 -5.24
C ILE A 182 -5.67 8.89 -4.78
N THR A 183 -5.72 10.10 -4.25
CA THR A 183 -6.98 10.76 -3.85
C THR A 183 -7.19 12.01 -4.69
N ASP A 184 -8.29 12.04 -5.47
CA ASP A 184 -8.68 13.13 -6.39
C ASP A 184 -7.59 13.51 -7.40
N GLY A 185 -6.71 12.55 -7.76
CA GLY A 185 -5.61 12.75 -8.70
C GLY A 185 -4.26 13.04 -8.05
N ALA A 186 -4.18 13.26 -6.74
CA ALA A 186 -2.94 13.46 -6.00
C ALA A 186 -2.51 12.18 -5.25
N PRO A 187 -1.23 11.78 -5.27
CA PRO A 187 -0.74 10.60 -4.57
C PRO A 187 -0.74 10.81 -3.05
N VAL A 188 -0.99 9.70 -2.34
CA VAL A 188 -0.80 9.57 -0.89
C VAL A 188 0.45 8.72 -0.69
N SER A 189 1.50 9.28 -0.13
CA SER A 189 2.79 8.60 -0.01
C SER A 189 3.35 8.68 1.40
N ASN A 190 3.92 7.56 1.85
CA ASN A 190 4.71 7.46 3.07
C ASN A 190 6.22 7.29 2.77
N ASP A 191 6.66 7.50 1.53
CA ASP A 191 8.05 7.29 1.09
C ASP A 191 9.06 8.20 1.82
N GLY A 192 8.58 9.26 2.45
CA GLY A 192 9.39 10.19 3.23
C GLY A 192 9.50 9.86 4.73
N ILE A 193 8.75 8.89 5.23
CA ILE A 193 8.81 8.46 6.62
C ILE A 193 10.05 7.56 6.81
N ARG A 194 10.79 7.78 7.88
CA ARG A 194 12.00 7.03 8.20
C ARG A 194 11.93 6.47 9.62
N SER A 195 12.41 5.24 9.78
CA SER A 195 12.70 4.68 11.10
C SER A 195 14.20 4.81 11.38
N GLN A 196 14.49 5.29 12.54
CA GLN A 196 15.89 5.52 12.90
C GLN A 196 16.29 4.80 14.17
N LEU A 197 15.48 3.86 14.60
CA LEU A 197 15.79 3.09 15.78
C LEU A 197 16.03 1.64 15.35
N VAL A 198 17.29 1.31 15.04
CA VAL A 198 17.70 -0.05 14.72
C VAL A 198 17.26 -1.03 15.82
N GLY A 199 17.39 -0.69 17.07
CA GLY A 199 16.94 -1.54 18.19
C GLY A 199 15.41 -1.63 18.40
N ILE A 200 14.59 -0.72 17.85
CA ILE A 200 13.13 -0.86 17.93
C ILE A 200 12.61 -1.91 16.96
N THR A 201 13.31 -2.10 15.85
CA THR A 201 12.87 -3.03 14.80
C THR A 201 13.34 -4.45 15.03
N ASP A 202 14.41 -4.67 15.80
CA ASP A 202 15.02 -6.00 16.02
C ASP A 202 14.65 -6.60 17.39
N GLY A 203 13.65 -6.03 18.04
CA GLY A 203 13.26 -6.38 19.39
C GLY A 203 13.23 -7.88 19.66
N SER A 204 14.11 -8.32 20.52
CA SER A 204 14.08 -9.66 21.11
C SER A 204 13.01 -9.83 22.17
N GLY A 205 12.26 -8.77 22.49
CA GLY A 205 11.17 -8.76 23.46
C GLY A 205 9.79 -8.56 22.82
N SER A 206 8.76 -9.11 23.44
CA SER A 206 7.37 -8.98 22.99
C SER A 206 6.89 -7.53 22.82
N TYR A 207 7.44 -6.62 23.61
CA TYR A 207 7.09 -5.21 23.60
C TYR A 207 7.56 -4.45 22.36
N ASP A 208 8.73 -4.75 21.86
CA ASP A 208 9.27 -4.11 20.65
C ASP A 208 8.60 -4.64 19.38
N SER A 209 8.05 -5.86 19.40
CA SER A 209 7.24 -6.39 18.32
C SER A 209 5.93 -5.61 18.14
N GLU A 210 5.36 -5.06 19.21
CA GLU A 210 4.16 -4.22 19.15
C GLU A 210 4.44 -2.87 18.50
N VAL A 211 5.56 -2.23 18.79
CA VAL A 211 5.97 -1.00 18.11
C VAL A 211 6.21 -1.26 16.63
N LYS A 212 6.89 -2.35 16.28
CA LYS A 212 7.11 -2.76 14.90
C LYS A 212 5.81 -2.95 14.14
N SER A 213 4.78 -3.51 14.77
CA SER A 213 3.47 -3.69 14.17
C SER A 213 2.68 -2.39 13.98
N ARG A 214 3.12 -1.29 14.62
CA ARG A 214 2.46 0.03 14.55
C ARG A 214 3.13 1.01 13.58
N THR A 215 4.34 0.71 13.13
CA THR A 215 5.11 1.54 12.19
C THR A 215 4.98 1.04 10.76
N GLY A 216 4.70 1.95 9.83
CA GLY A 216 4.50 1.64 8.40
C GLY A 216 5.68 1.97 7.50
N ILE A 217 6.90 2.00 8.02
CA ILE A 217 8.08 2.38 7.25
C ILE A 217 8.35 1.35 6.17
N ASN A 218 8.55 1.83 4.95
CA ASN A 218 8.75 0.99 3.76
C ASN A 218 7.61 -0.01 3.48
N GLN A 219 6.42 0.23 4.05
CA GLN A 219 5.26 -0.65 3.91
C GLN A 219 4.10 -0.04 3.09
N GLY A 220 4.31 1.14 2.48
CA GLY A 220 3.30 1.85 1.71
C GLY A 220 2.33 2.67 2.57
N ALA A 221 1.19 3.05 2.01
CA ALA A 221 0.21 3.86 2.71
C ALA A 221 -0.54 3.07 3.78
N ASP A 222 -0.77 3.69 4.94
CA ASP A 222 -1.54 3.11 6.03
C ASP A 222 -3.04 3.28 5.79
N MET A 223 -3.75 2.17 5.56
CA MET A 223 -5.18 2.21 5.25
C MET A 223 -6.06 2.69 6.42
N ARG A 224 -5.62 2.54 7.69
CA ARG A 224 -6.38 3.03 8.86
C ARG A 224 -6.47 4.56 8.90
N MET A 225 -5.54 5.27 8.25
CA MET A 225 -5.52 6.74 8.19
C MET A 225 -6.52 7.32 7.19
N ILE A 226 -7.14 6.46 6.35
CA ILE A 226 -8.07 6.89 5.31
C ILE A 226 -9.51 6.58 5.73
N SER A 227 -10.24 7.64 6.09
CA SER A 227 -11.66 7.53 6.45
C SER A 227 -12.52 7.27 5.21
N THR A 228 -13.43 6.30 5.31
CA THR A 228 -14.38 5.98 4.23
C THR A 228 -15.57 6.92 4.16
N ASP A 229 -15.86 7.68 5.22
CA ASP A 229 -17.02 8.56 5.29
C ASP A 229 -16.91 9.78 4.36
N HIS A 230 -15.69 10.17 3.97
CA HIS A 230 -15.43 11.24 3.00
C HIS A 230 -15.34 10.75 1.55
N ILE A 231 -15.49 9.44 1.32
CA ILE A 231 -15.31 8.80 0.01
C ILE A 231 -16.64 8.72 -0.73
N GLN A 232 -16.64 9.12 -2.01
CA GLN A 232 -17.72 8.91 -2.95
C GLN A 232 -17.56 7.58 -3.69
N SER A 233 -16.34 7.28 -4.14
CA SER A 233 -16.03 6.01 -4.80
C SER A 233 -14.56 5.66 -4.65
N VAL A 234 -14.27 4.36 -4.70
CA VAL A 234 -12.92 3.80 -4.77
C VAL A 234 -12.79 2.96 -6.02
N GLU A 235 -11.79 3.23 -6.82
CA GLU A 235 -11.43 2.44 -8.00
C GLU A 235 -10.16 1.64 -7.73
N PHE A 236 -10.23 0.35 -7.91
CA PHE A 236 -9.10 -0.57 -7.78
C PHE A 236 -8.62 -1.00 -9.16
N THR A 237 -7.37 -0.68 -9.49
CA THR A 237 -6.67 -1.18 -10.67
C THR A 237 -5.61 -2.16 -10.21
N ARG A 238 -5.90 -3.48 -10.29
CA ARG A 238 -4.98 -4.53 -9.85
C ARG A 238 -4.05 -5.01 -10.96
N GLY A 239 -4.50 -4.88 -12.22
CA GLY A 239 -3.71 -5.18 -13.40
C GLY A 239 -2.79 -4.03 -13.80
N ILE A 240 -2.85 -3.64 -15.07
CA ILE A 240 -1.99 -2.62 -15.66
C ILE A 240 -2.65 -1.25 -15.53
N SER A 241 -1.99 -0.32 -14.84
CA SER A 241 -2.49 1.03 -14.62
C SER A 241 -2.29 1.94 -15.87
N ALA A 242 -2.99 3.08 -15.95
CA ALA A 242 -2.77 4.05 -17.02
C ALA A 242 -1.37 4.70 -16.91
N ALA A 243 -0.78 5.09 -18.05
CA ALA A 243 0.59 5.62 -18.13
C ALA A 243 0.80 6.91 -17.29
N ARG A 244 -0.28 7.68 -17.04
CA ARG A 244 -0.24 8.89 -16.20
C ARG A 244 0.15 8.60 -14.74
N TYR A 245 0.03 7.37 -14.27
CA TYR A 245 0.33 6.98 -12.91
C TYR A 245 1.65 6.21 -12.83
N GLY A 246 2.49 6.57 -11.91
CA GLY A 246 3.82 5.98 -11.72
C GLY A 246 4.21 5.81 -10.27
N ASN A 247 5.47 5.42 -10.04
CA ASN A 247 6.04 5.08 -8.74
C ASN A 247 5.21 4.02 -7.99
N LEU A 248 4.75 3.00 -8.72
CA LEU A 248 3.97 1.87 -8.24
C LEU A 248 4.38 0.59 -8.98
N SER A 249 4.25 -0.57 -8.34
CA SER A 249 4.54 -1.88 -8.92
C SER A 249 3.44 -2.93 -8.71
N SER A 250 2.52 -2.69 -7.76
CA SER A 250 1.56 -3.71 -7.32
C SER A 250 0.10 -3.31 -7.52
N GLY A 251 -0.16 -2.32 -8.39
CA GLY A 251 -1.49 -1.81 -8.68
C GLY A 251 -1.78 -0.47 -8.04
N MET A 252 -3.03 -0.01 -8.16
CA MET A 252 -3.44 1.34 -7.78
C MET A 252 -4.82 1.35 -7.15
N ILE A 253 -4.97 2.19 -6.14
CA ILE A 253 -6.25 2.56 -5.52
C ILE A 253 -6.49 4.04 -5.80
N SER A 254 -7.56 4.36 -6.53
CA SER A 254 -7.97 5.74 -6.81
C SER A 254 -9.23 6.07 -6.03
N ILE A 255 -9.14 7.08 -5.18
CA ILE A 255 -10.21 7.53 -4.29
C ILE A 255 -10.76 8.84 -4.84
N SER A 256 -12.09 8.90 -4.98
CA SER A 256 -12.83 10.14 -5.28
C SER A 256 -13.53 10.60 -4.02
N SER A 257 -13.27 11.83 -3.61
CA SER A 257 -13.89 12.46 -2.44
C SER A 257 -15.33 12.89 -2.70
N LYS A 258 -16.16 12.94 -1.67
CA LYS A 258 -17.49 13.51 -1.71
C LYS A 258 -17.43 14.99 -2.07
N HIS A 259 -18.26 15.40 -3.02
CA HIS A 259 -18.34 16.78 -3.52
C HIS A 259 -19.75 17.11 -3.99
N GLY A 260 -19.98 18.38 -4.36
CA GLY A 260 -21.28 18.87 -4.84
C GLY A 260 -22.27 19.19 -3.72
N VAL A 261 -23.51 19.47 -4.07
CA VAL A 261 -24.59 19.76 -3.12
C VAL A 261 -25.16 18.47 -2.58
N THR A 262 -25.17 18.30 -1.27
CA THR A 262 -25.71 17.11 -0.60
C THR A 262 -26.46 17.50 0.65
N PRO A 263 -27.49 16.73 1.04
CA PRO A 263 -28.15 16.92 2.33
C PRO A 263 -27.16 16.72 3.49
N LEU A 264 -27.54 17.21 4.67
CA LEU A 264 -26.78 16.91 5.88
C LEU A 264 -26.92 15.42 6.19
N ARG A 265 -25.80 14.73 6.20
CA ARG A 265 -25.70 13.32 6.59
C ARG A 265 -25.01 13.19 7.94
N VAL A 266 -25.59 12.38 8.81
CA VAL A 266 -24.98 11.97 10.07
C VAL A 266 -24.95 10.46 10.12
N ARG A 267 -23.79 9.89 10.43
CA ARG A 267 -23.58 8.47 10.64
C ARG A 267 -23.05 8.24 12.03
N LEU A 268 -23.71 7.37 12.76
CA LEU A 268 -23.26 6.90 14.08
C LEU A 268 -23.08 5.39 13.99
N LYS A 269 -21.91 4.90 14.33
CA LYS A 269 -21.63 3.47 14.42
C LYS A 269 -21.07 3.16 15.80
N THR A 270 -21.55 2.11 16.41
CA THR A 270 -21.01 1.57 17.66
C THR A 270 -21.00 0.05 17.60
N ASP A 271 -19.89 -0.51 18.00
CA ASP A 271 -19.68 -1.92 18.18
C ASP A 271 -18.82 -2.18 19.42
N LEU A 272 -18.43 -3.42 19.68
CA LEU A 272 -17.65 -3.78 20.86
C LEU A 272 -16.30 -3.04 20.93
N LYS A 273 -15.67 -2.79 19.79
CA LYS A 273 -14.33 -2.20 19.70
C LYS A 273 -14.33 -0.76 19.21
N ASN A 274 -15.30 -0.38 18.36
CA ASN A 274 -15.26 0.89 17.64
C ASN A 274 -16.46 1.77 17.94
N LYS A 275 -16.22 3.07 18.04
CA LYS A 275 -17.24 4.13 18.10
C LYS A 275 -16.90 5.16 17.03
N LEU A 276 -17.82 5.38 16.07
CA LEU A 276 -17.64 6.30 14.96
C LEU A 276 -18.81 7.27 14.86
N ILE A 277 -18.47 8.53 14.65
CA ILE A 277 -19.43 9.61 14.40
C ILE A 277 -18.95 10.37 13.17
N TYR A 278 -19.84 10.56 12.19
CA TYR A 278 -19.59 11.37 11.00
C TYR A 278 -20.73 12.36 10.80
N ALA A 279 -20.39 13.55 10.34
CA ALA A 279 -21.34 14.56 9.84
C ALA A 279 -20.77 15.23 8.59
N GLY A 280 -21.59 15.38 7.53
CA GLY A 280 -21.16 16.05 6.30
C GLY A 280 -22.31 16.62 5.52
N LYS A 281 -22.07 17.78 4.84
CA LYS A 281 -23.05 18.47 4.02
C LYS A 281 -22.37 19.18 2.85
N GLY A 282 -23.03 19.18 1.69
CA GLY A 282 -22.63 19.96 0.53
C GLY A 282 -23.50 21.20 0.36
N PHE A 283 -22.85 22.35 0.20
CA PHE A 283 -23.47 23.66 0.10
C PHE A 283 -23.31 24.24 -1.31
N ARG A 284 -24.32 24.94 -1.78
CA ARG A 284 -24.20 25.84 -2.94
C ARG A 284 -23.73 27.19 -2.41
N LEU A 285 -22.60 27.71 -2.90
CA LEU A 285 -22.08 29.02 -2.47
C LEU A 285 -22.70 30.22 -3.20
N GLY A 286 -23.40 29.97 -4.30
CA GLY A 286 -24.03 30.97 -5.12
C GLY A 286 -24.13 30.52 -6.59
N GLU A 287 -24.77 31.35 -7.45
CA GLU A 287 -24.98 30.99 -8.87
C GLU A 287 -23.69 30.78 -9.66
N LYS A 288 -22.60 31.50 -9.32
CA LYS A 288 -21.29 31.43 -10.00
C LYS A 288 -20.16 30.99 -9.10
N ALA A 289 -20.39 30.81 -7.80
CA ALA A 289 -19.37 30.54 -6.81
C ALA A 289 -19.11 29.03 -6.58
N GLY A 290 -19.88 28.16 -7.26
CA GLY A 290 -19.70 26.72 -7.19
C GLY A 290 -20.28 26.09 -5.92
N THR A 291 -19.71 24.96 -5.50
CA THR A 291 -20.16 24.18 -4.34
C THR A 291 -19.03 23.92 -3.38
N LEU A 292 -19.36 23.81 -2.10
CA LEU A 292 -18.45 23.41 -1.03
C LEU A 292 -19.06 22.23 -0.28
N HIS A 293 -18.36 21.11 -0.22
CA HIS A 293 -18.70 20.01 0.66
C HIS A 293 -17.80 20.06 1.89
N ALA A 294 -18.39 19.98 3.09
CA ALA A 294 -17.68 19.93 4.36
C ALA A 294 -18.09 18.67 5.13
N GLY A 295 -17.13 17.94 5.67
CA GLY A 295 -17.38 16.75 6.46
C GLY A 295 -16.35 16.59 7.56
N ILE A 296 -16.79 15.97 8.67
CA ILE A 296 -15.93 15.63 9.82
C ILE A 296 -16.31 14.26 10.34
N ASP A 297 -15.32 13.43 10.68
CA ASP A 297 -15.52 12.16 11.36
C ASP A 297 -14.60 12.02 12.56
N TYR A 298 -15.08 11.33 13.57
CA TYR A 298 -14.32 10.90 14.74
C TYR A 298 -14.51 9.40 14.92
N LEU A 299 -13.41 8.69 15.04
CA LEU A 299 -13.35 7.25 15.32
C LEU A 299 -12.51 7.02 16.57
N HIS A 300 -13.05 6.23 17.49
CA HIS A 300 -12.33 5.69 18.65
C HIS A 300 -12.39 4.17 18.60
N SER A 301 -11.24 3.52 18.79
CA SER A 301 -11.11 2.06 18.72
C SER A 301 -10.23 1.54 19.85
N ILE A 302 -10.61 0.39 20.37
CA ILE A 302 -9.87 -0.42 21.34
C ILE A 302 -9.74 -1.82 20.72
N ASP A 303 -8.54 -2.38 20.63
CA ASP A 303 -8.36 -3.70 20.02
C ASP A 303 -8.89 -4.82 20.91
N ASP A 304 -8.50 -4.84 22.16
CA ASP A 304 -9.02 -5.75 23.18
C ASP A 304 -9.74 -4.94 24.27
N ILE A 305 -11.01 -5.24 24.51
CA ILE A 305 -11.81 -4.55 25.53
C ILE A 305 -11.29 -4.78 26.95
N ARG A 306 -10.45 -5.79 27.17
CA ARG A 306 -9.78 -6.08 28.45
C ARG A 306 -8.54 -5.20 28.63
N GLU A 307 -8.00 -4.62 27.56
CA GLU A 307 -6.83 -3.76 27.54
C GLU A 307 -7.24 -2.31 27.26
N GLU A 308 -7.94 -1.68 28.19
CA GLU A 308 -8.44 -0.31 28.04
C GLU A 308 -7.36 0.72 27.73
N MET A 309 -6.11 0.41 28.01
CA MET A 309 -4.97 1.29 27.76
C MET A 309 -4.44 1.20 26.33
N ASP A 310 -4.83 0.19 25.52
CA ASP A 310 -4.48 0.12 24.10
C ASP A 310 -5.59 0.73 23.24
N LYS A 311 -5.41 1.98 22.84
CA LYS A 311 -6.41 2.82 22.18
C LYS A 311 -5.88 3.42 20.89
N PHE A 312 -6.79 3.54 19.92
CA PHE A 312 -6.58 4.32 18.71
C PHE A 312 -7.73 5.32 18.54
N SER A 313 -7.42 6.56 18.22
CA SER A 313 -8.43 7.57 17.89
C SER A 313 -8.05 8.29 16.61
N ARG A 314 -9.03 8.57 15.74
CA ARG A 314 -8.85 9.32 14.51
C ARG A 314 -9.92 10.40 14.39
N LEU A 315 -9.48 11.62 14.13
CA LEU A 315 -10.33 12.75 13.74
C LEU A 315 -9.96 13.16 12.32
N THR A 316 -10.93 13.17 11.40
CA THR A 316 -10.72 13.61 10.02
C THR A 316 -11.68 14.73 9.68
N GLY A 317 -11.17 15.85 9.20
CA GLY A 317 -11.95 16.93 8.62
C GLY A 317 -11.61 17.10 7.15
N GLN A 318 -12.62 17.33 6.29
CA GLN A 318 -12.41 17.53 4.86
C GLN A 318 -13.31 18.63 4.33
N LEU A 319 -12.72 19.52 3.52
CA LEU A 319 -13.40 20.50 2.70
C LEU A 319 -13.11 20.19 1.23
N TYR A 320 -14.12 20.19 0.40
CA TYR A 320 -13.99 20.00 -1.03
C TYR A 320 -14.77 21.10 -1.78
N TYR A 321 -14.04 21.94 -2.50
CA TYR A 321 -14.58 22.97 -3.37
C TYR A 321 -14.61 22.49 -4.80
N ASN A 322 -15.73 22.77 -5.52
CA ASN A 322 -15.83 22.48 -6.94
C ASN A 322 -16.56 23.63 -7.65
N ASN A 323 -16.02 24.08 -8.77
CA ASN A 323 -16.64 25.10 -9.59
C ASN A 323 -16.34 24.87 -11.08
N LYS A 324 -17.31 25.18 -11.93
CA LYS A 324 -17.16 25.17 -13.37
C LYS A 324 -17.53 26.53 -13.94
N VAL A 325 -16.56 27.28 -14.43
CA VAL A 325 -16.69 28.63 -14.96
C VAL A 325 -16.63 28.56 -16.47
N LYS A 326 -17.60 29.20 -17.15
CA LYS A 326 -17.57 29.35 -18.60
C LYS A 326 -16.85 30.64 -18.97
N LEU A 327 -15.77 30.54 -19.76
CA LEU A 327 -14.94 31.64 -20.24
C LEU A 327 -15.07 31.72 -21.76
N GLY A 328 -16.11 32.42 -22.26
CA GLY A 328 -16.40 32.47 -23.70
C GLY A 328 -16.65 31.07 -24.27
N ASN A 329 -15.80 30.63 -25.20
CA ASN A 329 -15.87 29.30 -25.82
C ASN A 329 -15.19 28.18 -24.99
N TYR A 330 -14.51 28.52 -23.90
CA TYR A 330 -13.81 27.59 -23.04
C TYR A 330 -14.58 27.34 -21.75
N SER A 331 -14.29 26.23 -21.08
CA SER A 331 -14.78 26.03 -19.73
C SER A 331 -13.60 25.69 -18.79
N LEU A 332 -13.55 26.36 -17.66
CA LEU A 332 -12.60 26.16 -16.59
C LEU A 332 -13.26 25.37 -15.47
N ASN A 333 -12.72 24.20 -15.14
CA ASN A 333 -13.11 23.42 -13.99
C ASN A 333 -12.07 23.64 -12.89
N LEU A 334 -12.52 23.98 -11.69
CA LEU A 334 -11.69 24.20 -10.52
C LEU A 334 -12.14 23.23 -9.43
N ASP A 335 -11.20 22.42 -8.94
CA ASP A 335 -11.40 21.56 -7.78
C ASP A 335 -10.36 21.90 -6.72
N GLY A 336 -10.77 21.95 -5.47
CA GLY A 336 -9.87 22.15 -4.33
C GLY A 336 -10.28 21.26 -3.18
N ARG A 337 -9.32 20.54 -2.60
CA ARG A 337 -9.53 19.72 -1.41
C ARG A 337 -8.53 20.12 -0.33
N LEU A 338 -9.04 20.37 0.87
CA LEU A 338 -8.26 20.46 2.10
C LEU A 338 -8.72 19.37 3.04
N SER A 339 -7.81 18.51 3.47
CA SER A 339 -8.11 17.48 4.46
C SER A 339 -7.10 17.51 5.60
N GLN A 340 -7.60 17.33 6.82
CA GLN A 340 -6.82 17.21 8.04
C GLN A 340 -7.19 15.89 8.70
N THR A 341 -6.19 15.02 8.91
CA THR A 341 -6.34 13.79 9.69
C THR A 341 -5.43 13.86 10.91
N ILE A 342 -5.98 13.65 12.08
CA ILE A 342 -5.23 13.58 13.34
C ILE A 342 -5.53 12.24 13.96
N THR A 343 -4.48 11.50 14.32
CA THR A 343 -4.63 10.23 15.05
C THR A 343 -3.74 10.21 16.27
N THR A 344 -4.19 9.50 17.28
CA THR A 344 -3.41 9.19 18.47
C THR A 344 -3.59 7.70 18.77
N SER A 345 -2.50 6.99 18.84
CA SER A 345 -2.44 5.61 19.35
C SER A 345 -1.68 5.62 20.68
N LYS A 346 -2.27 5.03 21.71
CA LYS A 346 -1.68 5.00 23.04
C LYS A 346 -1.75 3.60 23.59
N MET A 347 -0.69 3.17 24.23
CA MET A 347 -0.65 1.98 25.04
C MET A 347 0.08 2.31 26.34
N LYS A 348 -0.46 1.87 27.46
CA LYS A 348 0.16 1.96 28.78
C LYS A 348 0.03 0.58 29.41
N LYS A 349 1.07 0.09 30.07
CA LYS A 349 0.98 -1.13 30.86
C LYS A 349 0.12 -0.88 32.10
N ASP A 350 -0.73 -1.84 32.41
CA ASP A 350 -1.57 -1.80 33.60
C ASP A 350 -0.70 -1.98 34.85
N GLU A 351 -0.78 -1.04 35.78
CA GLU A 351 -0.05 -1.02 37.05
C GLU A 351 -0.37 -2.25 37.95
N LEU A 352 -1.55 -2.86 37.77
CA LEU A 352 -1.93 -4.09 38.49
C LEU A 352 -1.28 -5.35 37.92
N THR A 353 -0.90 -5.33 36.65
CA THR A 353 -0.37 -6.50 35.94
C THR A 353 1.14 -6.41 35.73
N TYR A 354 1.70 -5.19 35.68
CA TYR A 354 3.12 -4.94 35.39
C TYR A 354 3.79 -4.18 36.54
N GLU A 355 5.01 -4.59 36.85
CA GLU A 355 5.81 -3.99 37.93
C GLU A 355 6.30 -2.56 37.61
N TYR A 356 6.31 -2.18 36.31
CA TYR A 356 6.93 -0.93 35.85
C TYR A 356 5.94 -0.07 35.05
N ASP A 357 6.02 1.25 35.21
CA ASP A 357 5.32 2.20 34.37
C ASP A 357 6.01 2.28 33.00
N GLU A 358 5.38 1.76 31.99
CA GLU A 358 5.84 1.84 30.61
C GLU A 358 4.71 2.29 29.72
N SER A 359 5.01 3.18 28.78
CA SER A 359 4.00 3.70 27.87
C SER A 359 4.54 3.89 26.45
N TYR A 360 3.63 3.79 25.50
CA TYR A 360 3.82 4.07 24.10
C TYR A 360 2.77 5.07 23.65
N LYS A 361 3.18 6.06 22.84
CA LYS A 361 2.28 7.03 22.23
C LYS A 361 2.73 7.34 20.81
N ALA A 362 1.82 7.21 19.84
CA ALA A 362 2.04 7.64 18.47
C ALA A 362 1.01 8.73 18.12
N ASP A 363 1.49 9.94 17.91
CA ASP A 363 0.70 11.08 17.46
C ASP A 363 0.99 11.34 15.99
N TYR A 364 -0.05 11.25 15.18
CA TYR A 364 0.04 11.48 13.74
C TYR A 364 -0.91 12.61 13.35
N SER A 365 -0.39 13.52 12.53
CA SER A 365 -1.18 14.62 11.97
C SER A 365 -0.81 14.79 10.49
N ARG A 366 -1.79 14.78 9.61
CA ARG A 366 -1.59 14.95 8.17
C ARG A 366 -2.51 16.03 7.63
N THR A 367 -1.91 17.06 7.04
CA THR A 367 -2.60 18.13 6.32
C THR A 367 -2.33 17.96 4.83
N ALA A 368 -3.36 17.72 4.03
CA ALA A 368 -3.23 17.57 2.59
C ALA A 368 -4.09 18.60 1.86
N LEU A 369 -3.43 19.42 1.05
CA LEU A 369 -4.04 20.39 0.13
C LEU A 369 -3.89 19.86 -1.30
N MET A 370 -4.96 19.83 -2.06
CA MET A 370 -4.96 19.55 -3.50
C MET A 370 -5.73 20.62 -4.22
N MET A 371 -5.19 21.10 -5.32
CA MET A 371 -5.80 22.04 -6.25
C MET A 371 -5.69 21.47 -7.66
N LYS A 372 -6.82 21.53 -8.40
CA LYS A 372 -6.91 21.05 -9.76
C LYS A 372 -7.61 22.07 -10.62
N ALA A 373 -6.98 22.44 -11.70
CA ALA A 373 -7.52 23.36 -12.69
C ALA A 373 -7.52 22.69 -14.07
N GLY A 374 -8.68 22.55 -14.69
CA GLY A 374 -8.85 21.94 -16.00
C GLY A 374 -9.53 22.88 -16.98
N VAL A 375 -8.85 23.22 -18.08
CA VAL A 375 -9.41 24.02 -19.16
C VAL A 375 -9.83 23.09 -20.29
N THR A 376 -11.12 23.16 -20.69
CA THR A 376 -11.64 22.44 -21.85
C THR A 376 -11.73 23.42 -23.03
N PHE A 377 -10.95 23.17 -24.07
CA PHE A 377 -10.90 23.98 -25.29
C PHE A 377 -11.87 23.49 -26.36
N GLY A 378 -12.21 22.19 -26.36
CA GLY A 378 -13.03 21.52 -27.35
C GLY A 378 -12.42 21.52 -28.75
N LYS A 379 -11.08 21.60 -28.86
CA LYS A 379 -10.37 21.50 -30.14
C LYS A 379 -9.83 20.07 -30.29
N THR A 380 -9.80 19.58 -31.50
CA THR A 380 -9.36 18.20 -31.80
C THR A 380 -7.94 17.94 -31.38
N TRP A 381 -7.01 18.88 -31.62
CA TRP A 381 -5.60 18.75 -31.27
C TRP A 381 -5.31 18.97 -29.77
N LEU A 382 -6.19 19.67 -29.04
CA LEU A 382 -6.15 19.87 -27.60
C LEU A 382 -7.58 20.06 -27.10
N ASP A 383 -8.16 19.00 -26.56
CA ASP A 383 -9.51 19.05 -25.98
C ASP A 383 -9.49 19.57 -24.55
N GLN A 384 -8.54 19.10 -23.75
CA GLN A 384 -8.44 19.46 -22.33
C GLN A 384 -6.99 19.59 -21.91
N LEU A 385 -6.69 20.58 -21.08
CA LEU A 385 -5.46 20.75 -20.33
C LEU A 385 -5.79 20.81 -18.84
N GLU A 386 -5.13 19.96 -18.05
CA GLU A 386 -5.37 19.82 -16.61
C GLU A 386 -4.05 20.02 -15.86
N LEU A 387 -4.07 20.89 -14.85
CA LEU A 387 -3.00 21.07 -13.88
C LEU A 387 -3.48 20.56 -12.52
N THR A 388 -2.73 19.67 -11.91
CA THR A 388 -2.93 19.20 -10.53
C THR A 388 -1.73 19.59 -9.68
N LEU A 389 -1.98 20.25 -8.56
CA LEU A 389 -1.01 20.62 -7.54
C LEU A 389 -1.42 20.01 -6.22
N SER A 390 -0.48 19.44 -5.48
CA SER A 390 -0.75 18.96 -4.13
C SER A 390 0.44 19.22 -3.21
N ALA A 391 0.12 19.58 -1.97
CA ALA A 391 1.07 19.64 -0.86
C ALA A 391 0.51 18.81 0.29
N ASP A 392 1.30 17.90 0.79
CA ASP A 392 0.96 16.95 1.85
C ASP A 392 2.03 17.00 2.94
N TYR A 393 1.68 17.58 4.08
CA TYR A 393 2.57 17.68 5.24
C TYR A 393 2.08 16.73 6.33
N THR A 394 2.94 15.83 6.73
CA THR A 394 2.68 14.86 7.79
C THR A 394 3.60 15.14 8.98
N ARG A 395 3.09 15.02 10.18
CA ARG A 395 3.87 14.91 11.41
C ARG A 395 3.52 13.58 12.06
N ASP A 396 4.52 12.73 12.21
CA ASP A 396 4.40 11.40 12.82
C ASP A 396 5.43 11.30 13.95
N LYS A 397 4.94 11.42 15.21
CA LYS A 397 5.77 11.38 16.41
C LYS A 397 5.43 10.16 17.25
N ILE A 398 6.41 9.29 17.42
CA ILE A 398 6.31 8.10 18.27
C ILE A 398 7.15 8.36 19.53
N SER A 399 6.55 8.32 20.71
CA SER A 399 7.21 8.53 22.00
C SER A 399 7.10 7.28 22.86
N ARG A 400 8.15 6.98 23.60
CA ARG A 400 8.19 5.87 24.56
C ARG A 400 8.79 6.29 25.88
N HIS A 401 8.17 5.79 26.94
CA HIS A 401 8.69 5.72 28.28
C HIS A 401 8.94 4.26 28.61
N ARG A 402 10.20 3.87 28.85
CA ARG A 402 10.59 2.47 29.00
C ARG A 402 11.47 2.25 30.22
N MET A 403 11.19 1.19 30.99
CA MET A 403 12.09 0.71 32.01
C MET A 403 13.22 -0.10 31.36
N VAL A 404 14.46 0.27 31.69
CA VAL A 404 15.69 -0.45 31.35
C VAL A 404 16.23 -1.10 32.60
N LEU A 405 16.36 -2.42 32.59
CA LEU A 405 16.80 -3.20 33.73
C LEU A 405 17.88 -4.22 33.31
N SER A 406 19.01 -4.23 34.02
CA SER A 406 20.03 -5.28 33.89
C SER A 406 19.78 -6.44 34.82
N GLY A 407 19.75 -7.64 34.29
CA GLY A 407 19.65 -8.88 35.08
C GLY A 407 20.95 -9.28 35.80
N SER A 408 22.11 -8.87 35.29
CA SER A 408 23.40 -9.37 35.74
C SER A 408 24.54 -8.36 35.64
N GLY A 409 24.58 -7.39 36.53
CA GLY A 409 25.71 -6.46 36.57
C GLY A 409 25.45 -5.09 35.96
N PRO A 410 26.45 -4.20 35.88
CA PRO A 410 26.32 -2.88 35.32
C PRO A 410 26.10 -2.92 33.79
N MET A 411 25.37 -1.97 33.29
CA MET A 411 25.26 -1.72 31.86
C MET A 411 26.36 -0.78 31.42
N ASN A 412 26.85 -0.95 30.22
CA ASN A 412 27.95 -0.19 29.66
C ASN A 412 27.45 0.55 28.43
N MET A 413 27.92 1.76 28.22
CA MET A 413 27.54 2.59 27.09
C MET A 413 28.79 3.22 26.46
N PRO A 414 29.06 2.96 25.17
CA PRO A 414 30.03 3.71 24.39
C PRO A 414 29.45 5.08 23.99
N LEU A 415 30.31 6.09 23.91
CA LEU A 415 29.92 7.48 23.60
C LEU A 415 30.46 7.99 22.27
N ALA A 416 31.29 7.22 21.56
CA ALA A 416 32.03 7.68 20.39
C ALA A 416 31.16 7.83 19.14
N TYR A 417 31.40 8.91 18.40
CA TYR A 417 30.89 9.15 17.04
C TYR A 417 31.96 8.96 15.96
N GLU A 418 33.17 8.63 16.37
CA GLU A 418 34.35 8.39 15.51
C GLU A 418 34.84 6.95 15.64
N GLU A 419 35.49 6.44 14.61
CA GLU A 419 36.06 5.11 14.63
C GLU A 419 37.30 5.06 15.52
N GLY A 420 37.51 3.93 16.23
CA GLY A 420 38.66 3.72 17.06
C GLY A 420 38.36 3.48 18.54
N GLU A 421 39.40 3.67 19.37
CA GLU A 421 39.35 3.47 20.81
C GLU A 421 38.80 4.72 21.53
N HIS A 422 37.83 4.54 22.42
CA HIS A 422 37.17 5.60 23.16
C HIS A 422 36.82 5.15 24.57
N GLU A 423 36.79 6.10 25.50
CA GLU A 423 36.20 5.86 26.81
C GLU A 423 34.69 5.72 26.73
N GLY A 424 34.15 4.78 27.50
CA GLY A 424 32.71 4.59 27.70
C GLY A 424 32.31 4.90 29.12
N ILE A 425 31.04 4.82 29.41
CA ILE A 425 30.47 5.02 30.76
C ILE A 425 29.75 3.79 31.27
N TYR A 426 29.64 3.68 32.59
CA TYR A 426 28.80 2.69 33.25
C TYR A 426 27.46 3.29 33.59
N LEU A 427 26.38 2.63 33.23
CA LEU A 427 25.01 3.04 33.45
C LEU A 427 24.44 2.47 34.75
N PRO A 428 23.44 3.09 35.36
CA PRO A 428 22.68 2.49 36.44
C PRO A 428 22.09 1.13 36.04
N ARG A 429 21.95 0.20 36.99
CA ARG A 429 21.32 -1.11 36.74
C ARG A 429 19.83 -1.02 36.39
N LYS A 430 19.18 0.05 36.82
CA LYS A 430 17.75 0.28 36.64
C LYS A 430 17.52 1.77 36.42
N TYR A 431 16.83 2.11 35.30
CA TYR A 431 16.42 3.48 35.00
C TYR A 431 15.29 3.51 34.00
N TYR A 432 14.58 4.64 33.95
CA TYR A 432 13.65 4.93 32.86
C TYR A 432 14.35 5.66 31.74
N SER A 433 14.05 5.26 30.50
CA SER A 433 14.51 5.91 29.28
C SER A 433 13.33 6.53 28.57
N ASP A 434 13.42 7.82 28.29
CA ASP A 434 12.48 8.58 27.50
C ASP A 434 13.08 8.91 26.13
N PHE A 435 12.39 8.50 25.07
CA PHE A 435 12.84 8.76 23.71
C PHE A 435 11.67 8.86 22.74
N TYR A 436 11.92 9.49 21.61
CA TYR A 436 10.92 9.60 20.54
C TYR A 436 11.54 9.59 19.16
N ILE A 437 10.70 9.26 18.16
CA ILE A 437 10.99 9.42 16.74
C ILE A 437 10.07 10.49 16.20
N ASP A 438 10.60 11.51 15.55
CA ASP A 438 9.85 12.59 14.94
C ASP A 438 10.11 12.60 13.42
N ASN A 439 9.06 12.33 12.65
CA ASN A 439 9.04 12.41 11.20
C ASN A 439 8.13 13.55 10.77
N GLN A 440 8.61 14.41 9.86
CA GLN A 440 7.86 15.53 9.31
C GLN A 440 8.03 15.61 7.79
N PRO A 441 7.59 14.59 7.02
CA PRO A 441 7.68 14.63 5.59
C PRO A 441 6.72 15.64 4.98
N LEU A 442 7.25 16.44 4.05
CA LEU A 442 6.52 17.29 3.12
C LEU A 442 6.63 16.67 1.72
N ASN A 443 5.47 16.31 1.16
CA ASN A 443 5.36 15.80 -0.20
C ASN A 443 4.73 16.88 -1.08
N ILE A 444 5.41 17.27 -2.15
CA ILE A 444 4.90 18.20 -3.17
C ILE A 444 4.69 17.40 -4.44
N TYR A 445 3.54 17.59 -5.06
CA TYR A 445 3.16 16.94 -6.30
C TYR A 445 2.64 17.95 -7.31
N THR A 446 3.12 17.86 -8.55
CA THR A 446 2.67 18.66 -9.67
C THR A 446 2.51 17.76 -10.88
N GLN A 447 1.35 17.84 -11.55
CA GLN A 447 1.10 17.12 -12.81
C GLN A 447 0.41 18.02 -13.80
N ILE A 448 0.93 18.05 -15.02
CA ILE A 448 0.28 18.66 -16.19
C ILE A 448 -0.15 17.52 -17.10
N ASN A 449 -1.43 17.49 -17.47
CA ASN A 449 -2.01 16.47 -18.32
C ASN A 449 -2.78 17.11 -19.46
N ALA A 450 -2.47 16.77 -20.70
CA ALA A 450 -3.17 17.18 -21.89
C ALA A 450 -3.92 16.00 -22.51
N THR A 451 -5.10 16.27 -23.03
CA THR A 451 -5.93 15.26 -23.72
C THR A 451 -6.34 15.81 -25.09
N SER A 452 -6.12 14.99 -26.13
CA SER A 452 -6.57 15.26 -27.49
C SER A 452 -7.55 14.17 -27.92
N ARG A 453 -8.65 14.53 -28.60
CA ARG A 453 -9.65 13.61 -29.09
C ARG A 453 -9.82 13.73 -30.59
N LEU A 454 -9.43 12.69 -31.28
CA LEU A 454 -9.43 12.62 -32.73
C LEU A 454 -10.46 11.61 -33.20
N SER A 455 -11.46 12.05 -33.95
CA SER A 455 -12.32 11.15 -34.71
C SER A 455 -11.63 10.77 -36.00
N LEU A 456 -11.19 9.51 -36.13
CA LEU A 456 -10.44 9.03 -37.28
C LEU A 456 -11.36 8.72 -38.45
N PHE A 457 -12.46 8.02 -38.17
CA PHE A 457 -13.53 7.72 -39.13
C PHE A 457 -14.84 7.49 -38.37
N ARG A 458 -15.97 7.26 -39.08
CA ARG A 458 -17.32 7.29 -38.54
C ARG A 458 -17.53 6.57 -37.21
N ASN A 459 -16.81 5.49 -36.98
CA ASN A 459 -16.96 4.61 -35.81
C ASN A 459 -15.66 4.44 -35.02
N ALA A 460 -14.65 5.26 -35.27
CA ALA A 460 -13.36 5.15 -34.60
C ALA A 460 -12.90 6.47 -34.01
N MET A 461 -12.47 6.41 -32.76
CA MET A 461 -11.95 7.52 -32.00
C MET A 461 -10.56 7.17 -31.43
N LEU A 462 -9.66 8.15 -31.44
CA LEU A 462 -8.35 8.08 -30.82
C LEU A 462 -8.29 9.16 -29.73
N ASN A 463 -8.14 8.73 -28.50
CA ASN A 463 -7.83 9.61 -27.38
C ASN A 463 -6.34 9.56 -27.08
N LEU A 464 -5.66 10.68 -27.18
CA LEU A 464 -4.26 10.83 -26.80
C LEU A 464 -4.23 11.55 -25.45
N GLN A 465 -3.55 10.97 -24.49
CA GLN A 465 -3.29 11.57 -23.19
C GLN A 465 -1.77 11.64 -23.01
N TYR A 466 -1.26 12.82 -22.69
CA TYR A 466 0.18 13.03 -22.50
C TYR A 466 0.44 14.11 -21.47
N GLY A 467 1.58 14.03 -20.80
CA GLY A 467 1.85 14.97 -19.73
C GLY A 467 3.18 14.76 -19.06
N ALA A 468 3.40 15.59 -18.06
CA ALA A 468 4.57 15.56 -17.19
C ALA A 468 4.17 15.61 -15.73
N GLU A 469 5.02 15.06 -14.88
CA GLU A 469 4.82 14.97 -13.44
C GLU A 469 6.13 15.27 -12.72
N TYR A 470 6.01 15.97 -11.61
CA TYR A 470 7.11 16.21 -10.68
C TYR A 470 6.63 15.93 -9.27
N THR A 471 7.43 15.16 -8.51
CA THR A 471 7.24 14.95 -7.08
C THR A 471 8.49 15.35 -6.32
N ASN A 472 8.32 15.87 -5.11
CA ASN A 472 9.42 16.16 -4.19
C ASN A 472 9.05 15.72 -2.78
N VAL A 473 9.96 15.03 -2.13
CA VAL A 473 9.78 14.53 -0.76
C VAL A 473 10.95 14.99 0.09
N LYS A 474 10.66 15.68 1.19
CA LYS A 474 11.65 16.12 2.19
C LYS A 474 11.12 15.83 3.58
N ASN A 475 11.91 15.20 4.43
CA ASN A 475 11.58 15.02 5.84
C ASN A 475 12.27 16.12 6.65
N HIS A 476 11.48 16.87 7.44
CA HIS A 476 11.93 17.99 8.27
C HIS A 476 12.01 17.65 9.75
N GLY A 477 11.70 16.40 10.14
CA GLY A 477 11.68 15.98 11.54
C GLY A 477 13.07 15.83 12.16
N ASP A 478 13.11 15.77 13.48
CA ASP A 478 14.33 15.59 14.25
C ASP A 478 14.86 14.15 14.20
N GLY A 479 14.06 13.20 13.66
CA GLY A 479 14.43 11.79 13.67
C GLY A 479 14.31 11.17 15.05
N ALA A 480 15.22 10.26 15.40
CA ALA A 480 15.26 9.67 16.72
C ALA A 480 15.97 10.60 17.70
N VAL A 481 15.34 10.81 18.84
CA VAL A 481 15.86 11.66 19.93
C VAL A 481 15.78 10.88 21.23
N ILE A 482 16.88 10.80 21.94
CA ILE A 482 16.98 10.27 23.31
C ILE A 482 17.02 11.47 24.22
N GLU A 483 16.06 11.64 25.13
CA GLU A 483 15.94 12.83 25.96
C GLU A 483 17.10 12.96 26.96
N ASP A 484 17.59 11.82 27.49
CA ASP A 484 18.78 11.74 28.34
C ASP A 484 19.77 10.74 27.75
N GLU A 485 20.84 11.24 27.14
CA GLU A 485 21.87 10.41 26.49
C GLU A 485 22.58 9.45 27.49
N THR A 486 22.54 9.75 28.80
CA THR A 486 23.06 8.85 29.84
C THR A 486 22.07 7.76 30.23
N ARG A 487 20.87 7.74 29.63
CA ARG A 487 19.81 6.75 29.87
C ARG A 487 19.26 6.18 28.56
N PRO A 488 20.09 5.52 27.76
CA PRO A 488 19.70 5.00 26.46
C PRO A 488 18.65 3.89 26.58
N PRO A 489 17.77 3.76 25.57
CA PRO A 489 16.71 2.73 25.59
C PRO A 489 17.21 1.31 25.41
N PHE A 490 18.41 1.11 24.79
CA PHE A 490 18.96 -0.19 24.42
C PHE A 490 20.47 -0.32 24.73
N PRO A 491 20.86 -0.35 26.00
CA PRO A 491 22.29 -0.36 26.38
C PRO A 491 23.00 -1.68 26.12
N TYR A 492 22.24 -2.75 25.78
CA TYR A 492 22.82 -4.10 25.55
C TYR A 492 23.18 -4.37 24.10
N ASP A 493 22.77 -3.51 23.19
CA ASP A 493 23.05 -3.70 21.77
C ASP A 493 24.40 -3.05 21.44
N ASN A 494 25.35 -3.86 20.99
CA ASN A 494 26.64 -3.36 20.49
C ASN A 494 26.51 -2.61 19.15
N SER A 495 25.31 -2.44 18.64
CA SER A 495 24.97 -1.57 17.52
C SER A 495 24.37 -0.25 18.01
N TYR A 496 24.95 0.34 19.02
CA TYR A 496 24.42 1.50 19.71
C TYR A 496 24.13 2.66 18.76
N MET A 497 23.01 3.27 18.98
CA MET A 497 22.48 4.31 18.08
C MET A 497 23.20 5.65 18.25
N ARG A 498 23.59 6.24 17.12
CA ARG A 498 23.99 7.64 16.97
C ARG A 498 23.01 8.27 15.99
N PRO A 499 21.84 8.72 16.46
CA PRO A 499 20.79 9.19 15.57
C PRO A 499 21.20 10.47 14.83
N ARG A 500 20.79 10.55 13.56
CA ARG A 500 20.94 11.70 12.71
C ARG A 500 19.57 12.34 12.47
N PRO A 501 19.41 13.67 12.53
CA PRO A 501 18.14 14.31 12.27
C PRO A 501 17.70 14.10 10.81
N ASN A 502 16.40 13.89 10.60
CA ASN A 502 15.82 13.69 9.28
C ASN A 502 15.98 14.92 8.37
N TRP A 503 15.94 16.13 8.95
CA TRP A 503 16.13 17.35 8.18
C TRP A 503 17.52 17.46 7.54
N ALA A 504 18.53 16.73 8.02
CA ALA A 504 19.88 16.69 7.43
C ALA A 504 19.93 15.88 6.13
N ILE A 505 18.89 15.07 5.82
CA ILE A 505 18.83 14.24 4.63
C ILE A 505 18.32 15.04 3.43
N PRO A 506 18.95 14.91 2.25
CA PRO A 506 18.53 15.64 1.06
C PRO A 506 17.08 15.36 0.65
N ALA A 507 16.42 16.32 0.03
CA ALA A 507 15.15 16.09 -0.61
C ALA A 507 15.30 15.15 -1.82
N LEU A 508 14.32 14.29 -2.06
CA LEU A 508 14.26 13.41 -3.22
C LEU A 508 13.22 13.94 -4.21
N GLY A 509 13.67 14.36 -5.39
CA GLY A 509 12.81 14.74 -6.51
C GLY A 509 12.67 13.58 -7.49
N THR A 510 11.47 13.45 -8.09
CA THR A 510 11.22 12.52 -9.20
C THR A 510 10.52 13.28 -10.32
N GLY A 511 11.10 13.26 -11.51
CA GLY A 511 10.50 13.78 -12.72
C GLY A 511 10.00 12.65 -13.61
N ALA A 512 8.86 12.84 -14.29
CA ALA A 512 8.36 11.87 -15.24
C ALA A 512 7.61 12.52 -16.40
N VAL A 513 7.68 11.87 -17.57
CA VAL A 513 6.86 12.16 -18.73
C VAL A 513 6.10 10.91 -19.16
N TYR A 514 4.91 11.07 -19.69
CA TYR A 514 4.09 9.95 -20.12
C TYR A 514 3.24 10.30 -21.34
N ALA A 515 2.91 9.28 -22.10
CA ALA A 515 1.96 9.35 -23.19
C ALA A 515 1.14 8.04 -23.26
N GLN A 516 -0.13 8.16 -23.63
CA GLN A 516 -1.03 7.04 -23.85
C GLN A 516 -1.97 7.32 -25.00
N ALA A 517 -2.14 6.36 -25.88
CA ALA A 517 -3.06 6.38 -27.00
C ALA A 517 -4.15 5.32 -26.78
N ASP A 518 -5.40 5.74 -26.65
CA ASP A 518 -6.57 4.86 -26.51
C ASP A 518 -7.35 4.91 -27.82
N PHE A 519 -7.22 3.86 -28.64
CA PHE A 519 -8.00 3.67 -29.85
C PHE A 519 -9.28 2.92 -29.52
N ILE A 520 -10.43 3.45 -29.94
CA ILE A 520 -11.77 2.87 -29.74
C ILE A 520 -12.45 2.78 -31.08
N TYR A 521 -12.82 1.56 -31.47
CA TYR A 521 -13.69 1.30 -32.62
C TYR A 521 -14.98 0.64 -32.16
N ASP A 522 -16.12 1.23 -32.54
CA ASP A 522 -17.46 0.74 -32.20
C ASP A 522 -18.28 0.67 -33.50
N ASP A 523 -18.60 -0.53 -33.98
CA ASP A 523 -19.38 -0.72 -35.20
C ASP A 523 -20.85 -0.32 -35.02
N SER A 524 -21.23 0.21 -33.83
CA SER A 524 -22.58 0.60 -33.46
C SER A 524 -23.61 -0.53 -33.51
N LYS A 525 -23.16 -1.76 -33.76
CA LYS A 525 -24.02 -2.92 -33.82
C LYS A 525 -23.71 -3.91 -32.70
N TYR A 526 -22.52 -4.53 -32.74
CA TYR A 526 -22.21 -5.62 -31.82
C TYR A 526 -20.73 -5.74 -31.45
N ASN A 527 -19.84 -4.97 -32.09
CA ASN A 527 -18.40 -5.13 -31.91
C ASN A 527 -17.79 -3.83 -31.37
N ILE A 528 -17.03 -3.93 -30.30
CA ILE A 528 -16.27 -2.80 -29.76
C ILE A 528 -14.83 -3.30 -29.53
N LEU A 529 -13.91 -2.66 -30.25
CA LEU A 529 -12.48 -2.88 -30.07
C LEU A 529 -11.88 -1.67 -29.34
N GLN A 530 -11.14 -1.93 -28.27
CA GLN A 530 -10.37 -0.92 -27.55
C GLN A 530 -8.92 -1.36 -27.44
N LEU A 531 -8.00 -0.54 -27.92
CA LEU A 531 -6.56 -0.73 -27.79
C LEU A 531 -5.97 0.48 -27.06
N SER A 532 -5.27 0.21 -25.98
CA SER A 532 -4.56 1.20 -25.19
C SER A 532 -3.08 0.93 -25.27
N LEU A 533 -2.30 1.87 -25.77
CA LEU A 533 -0.85 1.84 -25.83
C LEU A 533 -0.30 2.99 -25.00
N GLY A 534 0.47 2.70 -24.00
CA GLY A 534 1.03 3.72 -23.11
C GLY A 534 2.49 3.49 -22.80
N GLY A 535 3.16 4.57 -22.43
CA GLY A 535 4.52 4.53 -21.92
C GLY A 535 4.77 5.66 -20.95
N ARG A 536 5.62 5.39 -19.98
CA ARG A 536 6.10 6.35 -19.00
C ARG A 536 7.60 6.26 -18.89
N ALA A 537 8.27 7.41 -18.85
CA ALA A 537 9.67 7.54 -18.53
C ALA A 537 9.82 8.39 -17.28
N SER A 538 10.56 7.92 -16.28
CA SER A 538 10.78 8.63 -15.02
C SER A 538 12.23 8.54 -14.57
N THR A 539 12.70 9.56 -13.85
CA THR A 539 14.05 9.63 -13.30
C THR A 539 14.05 10.26 -11.92
N LEU A 540 14.98 9.81 -11.07
CA LEU A 540 15.23 10.44 -9.79
C LEU A 540 16.12 11.67 -10.01
N MET A 541 15.71 12.79 -9.45
CA MET A 541 16.44 14.05 -9.44
C MET A 541 17.07 14.26 -8.07
N ASN A 542 18.14 15.05 -7.98
CA ASN A 542 18.83 15.38 -6.72
C ASN A 542 19.52 14.20 -6.02
N LEU A 543 19.73 13.08 -6.73
CA LEU A 543 20.49 11.97 -6.20
C LEU A 543 21.98 12.23 -6.44
N PRO A 544 22.92 11.93 -5.50
CA PRO A 544 24.35 12.02 -5.73
C PRO A 544 24.82 11.17 -6.92
N SER A 545 25.91 11.59 -7.55
CA SER A 545 26.41 10.97 -8.81
C SER A 545 26.94 9.55 -8.64
N ASP A 546 27.27 9.15 -7.42
CA ASP A 546 27.73 7.81 -7.06
C ASP A 546 26.61 6.79 -6.92
N TYR A 547 25.32 7.20 -7.02
CA TYR A 547 24.19 6.28 -7.03
C TYR A 547 23.88 5.78 -8.44
N TYR A 548 23.60 4.49 -8.58
CA TYR A 548 23.18 3.86 -9.85
C TYR A 548 21.97 4.56 -10.49
N LEU A 549 21.02 5.01 -9.68
CA LEU A 549 19.80 5.68 -10.16
C LEU A 549 20.01 7.16 -10.52
N HIS A 550 21.22 7.73 -10.33
CA HIS A 550 21.52 9.09 -10.74
C HIS A 550 21.40 9.21 -12.27
N GLY A 551 20.48 10.03 -12.76
CA GLY A 551 20.25 10.22 -14.19
C GLY A 551 19.71 8.99 -14.95
N TYR A 552 19.46 7.87 -14.25
CA TYR A 552 18.89 6.69 -14.88
C TYR A 552 17.41 6.90 -15.22
N VAL A 553 17.03 6.57 -16.45
CA VAL A 553 15.65 6.70 -16.93
C VAL A 553 14.93 5.35 -16.83
N LEU A 554 13.97 5.26 -15.94
CA LEU A 554 13.06 4.13 -15.81
C LEU A 554 11.99 4.21 -16.91
N THR A 555 11.77 3.11 -17.63
CA THR A 555 10.75 3.03 -18.69
C THR A 555 9.72 1.96 -18.39
N ASP A 556 8.43 2.33 -18.48
CA ASP A 556 7.29 1.47 -18.18
C ASP A 556 6.31 1.43 -19.36
N PRO A 557 6.50 0.52 -20.35
CA PRO A 557 5.56 0.29 -21.43
C PRO A 557 4.31 -0.44 -20.90
N ARG A 558 3.14 -0.11 -21.48
CA ARG A 558 1.82 -0.66 -21.08
C ARG A 558 0.93 -0.83 -22.29
N ILE A 559 0.34 -2.02 -22.42
CA ILE A 559 -0.55 -2.38 -23.53
C ILE A 559 -1.77 -3.06 -22.97
N ASN A 560 -2.96 -2.61 -23.36
CA ASN A 560 -4.23 -3.25 -23.04
C ASN A 560 -5.08 -3.35 -24.30
N LEU A 561 -5.61 -4.54 -24.56
CA LEU A 561 -6.52 -4.84 -25.65
C LEU A 561 -7.82 -5.37 -25.07
N SER A 562 -8.95 -4.87 -25.54
CA SER A 562 -10.28 -5.37 -25.19
C SER A 562 -11.13 -5.46 -26.44
N TYR A 563 -11.77 -6.61 -26.64
CA TYR A 563 -12.68 -6.86 -27.74
C TYR A 563 -14.02 -7.38 -27.24
N THR A 564 -15.06 -6.61 -27.45
CA THR A 564 -16.43 -6.99 -27.10
C THR A 564 -17.18 -7.38 -28.36
N VAL A 565 -17.85 -8.54 -28.34
CA VAL A 565 -18.64 -9.08 -29.45
C VAL A 565 -19.92 -9.70 -28.94
N GLY A 566 -20.98 -9.63 -29.73
CA GLY A 566 -22.24 -10.33 -29.54
C GLY A 566 -23.45 -9.42 -29.29
N ARG A 567 -24.60 -9.91 -29.76
CA ARG A 567 -25.86 -9.14 -29.70
C ARG A 567 -26.68 -9.42 -28.46
N LYS A 568 -26.99 -10.69 -28.18
CA LYS A 568 -27.77 -11.13 -27.01
C LYS A 568 -26.86 -11.49 -25.85
N VAL A 569 -25.81 -12.24 -26.16
CA VAL A 569 -24.73 -12.58 -25.23
C VAL A 569 -23.55 -11.71 -25.60
N LYS A 570 -23.18 -10.76 -24.73
CA LYS A 570 -21.99 -9.94 -24.93
C LYS A 570 -20.79 -10.67 -24.34
N ASN A 571 -19.80 -10.93 -25.16
CA ASN A 571 -18.51 -11.48 -24.73
C ASN A 571 -17.45 -10.40 -24.86
N THR A 572 -16.69 -10.16 -23.80
CA THR A 572 -15.56 -9.24 -23.81
C THR A 572 -14.30 -10.00 -23.47
N PHE A 573 -13.37 -10.04 -24.41
CA PHE A 573 -12.04 -10.61 -24.23
C PHE A 573 -11.06 -9.48 -23.93
N ARG A 574 -10.18 -9.69 -22.97
CA ARG A 574 -9.19 -8.70 -22.55
C ARG A 574 -7.82 -9.32 -22.43
N VAL A 575 -6.80 -8.64 -22.91
CA VAL A 575 -5.39 -9.00 -22.72
C VAL A 575 -4.63 -7.73 -22.39
N GLY A 576 -3.76 -7.83 -21.41
CA GLY A 576 -2.90 -6.73 -20.99
C GLY A 576 -1.49 -7.21 -20.71
N PHE A 577 -0.52 -6.38 -21.07
CA PHE A 577 0.89 -6.55 -20.73
C PHE A 577 1.45 -5.20 -20.34
N GLY A 578 2.28 -5.17 -19.29
CA GLY A 578 2.94 -3.93 -18.90
C GLY A 578 4.00 -4.13 -17.84
N THR A 579 4.81 -3.10 -17.70
CA THR A 579 5.76 -2.99 -16.62
C THR A 579 5.43 -1.79 -15.75
N GLU A 580 5.71 -1.90 -14.46
CA GLU A 580 5.51 -0.85 -13.49
C GLU A 580 6.69 -0.84 -12.51
N SER A 581 7.21 0.35 -12.22
CA SER A 581 8.42 0.53 -11.41
C SER A 581 8.12 1.33 -10.14
N LYS A 582 8.65 0.85 -9.00
CA LYS A 582 8.66 1.55 -7.70
C LYS A 582 10.08 1.91 -7.34
N THR A 583 10.34 3.19 -7.11
CA THR A 583 11.66 3.69 -6.67
C THR A 583 11.91 3.38 -5.20
N PRO A 584 13.18 3.28 -4.76
CA PRO A 584 13.50 3.20 -3.34
C PRO A 584 12.97 4.42 -2.58
N THR A 585 12.62 4.23 -1.33
CA THR A 585 12.21 5.29 -0.39
C THR A 585 13.41 6.09 0.11
N LEU A 586 13.18 7.21 0.80
CA LEU A 586 14.25 7.95 1.46
C LEU A 586 15.02 7.10 2.46
N ASP A 587 14.33 6.22 3.19
CA ASP A 587 14.94 5.34 4.18
C ASP A 587 15.89 4.32 3.54
N TYR A 588 15.55 3.75 2.39
CA TYR A 588 16.40 2.83 1.65
C TYR A 588 17.62 3.52 1.00
N LEU A 589 17.45 4.76 0.52
CA LEU A 589 18.54 5.51 -0.13
C LEU A 589 19.52 6.09 0.86
N TYR A 590 19.07 6.52 2.02
CA TYR A 590 19.87 7.22 3.01
C TYR A 590 19.75 6.56 4.40
N PRO A 591 20.12 5.28 4.55
CA PRO A 591 20.08 4.60 5.85
C PRO A 591 21.02 5.29 6.86
N GLU A 592 20.84 5.03 8.14
CA GLU A 592 21.77 5.46 9.17
C GLU A 592 23.08 4.67 9.07
N LYS A 593 24.18 5.30 9.47
CA LYS A 593 25.43 4.57 9.68
C LYS A 593 25.27 3.56 10.82
N LEU A 594 25.88 2.40 10.69
CA LEU A 594 25.85 1.38 11.71
C LEU A 594 27.10 1.49 12.56
N TYR A 595 26.92 1.74 13.85
CA TYR A 595 28.00 1.78 14.84
C TYR A 595 28.05 0.43 15.57
N LYS A 596 29.22 -0.22 15.61
CA LYS A 596 29.48 -1.44 16.34
C LYS A 596 30.54 -1.18 17.38
N ASP A 597 30.19 -1.37 18.65
CA ASP A 597 31.03 -1.09 19.81
C ASP A 597 31.47 -2.39 20.48
N PHE A 598 32.76 -2.52 20.71
CA PHE A 598 33.40 -3.68 21.32
C PHE A 598 34.15 -3.29 22.57
N TYR A 599 33.97 -4.03 23.66
CA TYR A 599 34.65 -3.75 24.90
C TYR A 599 36.10 -4.22 24.81
N MET A 600 37.05 -3.30 24.91
CA MET A 600 38.45 -3.55 24.98
C MET A 600 38.91 -3.76 26.43
N LEU A 601 38.58 -2.82 27.30
CA LEU A 601 38.80 -2.89 28.75
C LEU A 601 37.46 -2.65 29.45
N ASN A 602 37.05 -3.59 30.29
CA ASN A 602 35.87 -3.48 31.14
C ASN A 602 36.28 -3.69 32.59
N ALA A 603 36.91 -2.70 33.20
CA ALA A 603 37.39 -2.73 34.59
C ALA A 603 36.31 -2.18 35.53
N TYR A 604 35.33 -3.04 35.85
CA TYR A 604 34.28 -2.71 36.81
C TYR A 604 34.77 -2.95 38.24
N THR A 605 34.72 -1.92 39.07
CA THR A 605 35.01 -1.97 40.49
C THR A 605 33.77 -1.59 41.31
N ASN A 606 33.73 -2.00 42.61
CA ASN A 606 32.62 -1.65 43.47
C ASN A 606 32.56 -0.14 43.71
N ASP A 607 33.72 0.51 43.80
CA ASP A 607 33.79 1.98 43.91
C ASP A 607 33.67 2.60 42.50
N PRO A 608 32.64 3.44 42.27
CA PRO A 608 32.42 4.05 40.96
C PRO A 608 33.60 4.92 40.47
N GLN A 609 34.36 5.51 41.36
CA GLN A 609 35.48 6.41 41.00
C GLN A 609 36.65 5.67 40.32
N TYR A 610 36.76 4.34 40.53
CA TYR A 610 37.83 3.50 39.94
C TYR A 610 37.34 2.67 38.76
N ARG A 611 36.15 2.90 38.26
CA ARG A 611 35.67 2.19 37.09
C ARG A 611 36.30 2.73 35.82
N HIS A 612 36.72 1.87 34.92
CA HIS A 612 37.31 2.24 33.63
C HIS A 612 36.74 1.37 32.52
N LEU A 613 36.17 1.99 31.53
CA LEU A 613 35.59 1.33 30.36
C LEU A 613 36.22 1.90 29.10
N ILE A 614 36.86 1.05 28.30
CA ILE A 614 37.39 1.44 26.97
C ILE A 614 36.69 0.56 25.95
N THR A 615 36.18 1.18 24.90
CA THR A 615 35.49 0.53 23.80
C THR A 615 36.20 0.83 22.50
N TYR A 616 36.10 -0.09 21.54
CA TYR A 616 36.47 0.13 20.16
C TYR A 616 35.20 0.27 19.34
N THR A 617 35.04 1.42 18.70
CA THR A 617 33.90 1.73 17.83
C THR A 617 34.32 1.50 16.38
N ASN A 618 33.55 0.68 15.64
CA ASN A 618 33.69 0.49 14.21
C ASN A 618 32.42 1.02 13.50
N ILE A 619 32.62 1.73 12.39
CA ILE A 619 31.52 2.44 11.69
C ILE A 619 31.35 1.88 10.28
N TYR A 620 30.15 1.38 9.98
CA TYR A 620 29.81 0.88 8.65
C TYR A 620 28.86 1.85 7.92
N ASP A 621 29.24 2.24 6.70
CA ASP A 621 28.32 2.88 5.75
C ASP A 621 27.50 1.77 5.08
N VAL A 622 26.25 1.65 5.49
CA VAL A 622 25.33 0.63 4.99
C VAL A 622 24.48 1.12 3.81
N ALA A 623 24.75 2.31 3.29
CA ALA A 623 24.09 2.80 2.09
C ALA A 623 24.45 1.95 0.86
N ASN A 624 23.44 1.43 0.19
CA ASN A 624 23.65 0.72 -1.08
C ASN A 624 23.44 1.67 -2.26
N ARG A 625 24.54 2.15 -2.83
CA ARG A 625 24.52 3.07 -3.96
C ARG A 625 24.13 2.39 -5.28
N GLU A 626 24.18 1.04 -5.33
CA GLU A 626 23.79 0.22 -6.48
C GLU A 626 22.30 -0.14 -6.50
N LEU A 627 21.49 0.43 -5.58
CA LEU A 627 20.05 0.17 -5.55
C LEU A 627 19.37 0.56 -6.85
N LYS A 628 18.56 -0.35 -7.35
CA LYS A 628 17.68 -0.20 -8.53
C LYS A 628 16.23 -0.05 -8.09
N ALA A 629 15.39 0.46 -9.00
CA ALA A 629 13.94 0.44 -8.78
C ALA A 629 13.40 -0.99 -8.83
N ASN A 630 12.42 -1.29 -7.98
CA ASN A 630 11.68 -2.54 -8.04
C ASN A 630 10.73 -2.51 -9.24
N LYS A 631 10.97 -3.35 -10.24
CA LYS A 631 10.20 -3.44 -11.48
C LYS A 631 9.37 -4.71 -11.51
N ASN A 632 8.05 -4.55 -11.69
CA ASN A 632 7.10 -5.64 -11.81
C ASN A 632 6.62 -5.79 -13.26
N LYS A 633 6.71 -6.99 -13.80
CA LYS A 633 6.19 -7.38 -15.13
C LYS A 633 4.84 -8.04 -14.92
N LYS A 634 3.83 -7.59 -15.67
CA LYS A 634 2.45 -8.07 -15.53
C LYS A 634 1.90 -8.56 -16.86
N LEU A 635 1.22 -9.70 -16.81
CA LEU A 635 0.43 -10.25 -17.89
C LEU A 635 -0.96 -10.58 -17.36
N GLU A 636 -1.99 -10.18 -18.07
CA GLU A 636 -3.38 -10.42 -17.70
C GLU A 636 -4.19 -10.85 -18.92
N ALA A 637 -5.06 -11.84 -18.73
CA ALA A 637 -6.06 -12.27 -19.71
C ALA A 637 -7.42 -12.33 -19.00
N GLY A 638 -8.46 -11.84 -19.66
CA GLY A 638 -9.81 -11.83 -19.09
C GLY A 638 -10.89 -12.15 -20.09
N TRP A 639 -11.99 -12.70 -19.58
CA TRP A 639 -13.19 -12.99 -20.33
C TRP A 639 -14.41 -12.61 -19.50
N ASP A 640 -15.23 -11.72 -20.04
CA ASP A 640 -16.46 -11.27 -19.40
C ASP A 640 -17.66 -11.66 -20.30
N ILE A 641 -18.73 -12.17 -19.69
CA ILE A 641 -19.97 -12.57 -20.34
C ILE A 641 -21.13 -11.83 -19.69
N ASP A 642 -21.92 -11.13 -20.51
CA ASP A 642 -23.16 -10.50 -20.07
C ASP A 642 -24.36 -11.03 -20.85
N TYR A 643 -25.34 -11.59 -20.13
CA TYR A 643 -26.57 -12.15 -20.70
C TYR A 643 -27.75 -11.96 -19.77
N GLN A 644 -28.75 -11.15 -20.17
CA GLN A 644 -30.03 -10.95 -19.47
C GLN A 644 -29.92 -10.77 -17.94
N GLY A 645 -28.94 -9.99 -17.48
CA GLY A 645 -28.69 -9.73 -16.05
C GLY A 645 -27.78 -10.74 -15.37
N LEU A 646 -27.39 -11.84 -16.04
CA LEU A 646 -26.26 -12.67 -15.63
C LEU A 646 -24.97 -12.02 -16.12
N SER A 647 -24.05 -11.74 -15.21
CA SER A 647 -22.71 -11.27 -15.56
C SER A 647 -21.66 -12.21 -14.97
N ILE A 648 -20.78 -12.74 -15.81
CA ILE A 648 -19.67 -13.60 -15.42
C ILE A 648 -18.39 -12.91 -15.83
N SER A 649 -17.43 -12.85 -14.93
CA SER A 649 -16.11 -12.28 -15.20
C SER A 649 -15.02 -13.22 -14.70
N LEU A 650 -14.12 -13.58 -15.60
CA LEU A 650 -12.93 -14.38 -15.32
C LEU A 650 -11.69 -13.55 -15.66
N THR A 651 -10.65 -13.63 -14.83
CA THR A 651 -9.38 -12.95 -15.09
C THR A 651 -8.25 -13.85 -14.61
N ALA A 652 -7.38 -14.28 -15.49
CA ALA A 652 -6.12 -14.93 -15.18
C ALA A 652 -4.98 -13.92 -15.24
N PHE A 653 -3.99 -14.05 -14.37
CA PHE A 653 -2.86 -13.14 -14.31
C PHE A 653 -1.56 -13.84 -13.91
N TYR A 654 -0.46 -13.24 -14.33
CA TYR A 654 0.90 -13.56 -13.93
C TYR A 654 1.66 -12.25 -13.68
N GLU A 655 2.29 -12.14 -12.52
CA GLU A 655 3.10 -10.99 -12.13
C GLU A 655 4.44 -11.47 -11.58
N GLN A 656 5.51 -10.79 -11.96
CA GLN A 656 6.87 -11.12 -11.51
C GLN A 656 7.65 -9.86 -11.19
N SER A 657 8.13 -9.78 -9.97
CA SER A 657 9.08 -8.79 -9.48
C SER A 657 10.38 -9.49 -9.11
N ASP A 658 11.50 -9.07 -9.69
CA ASP A 658 12.81 -9.71 -9.52
C ASP A 658 13.82 -8.86 -8.71
N ALA A 659 13.46 -7.61 -8.39
CA ALA A 659 14.36 -6.61 -7.79
C ALA A 659 13.71 -5.89 -6.60
N GLY A 660 12.91 -6.60 -5.81
CA GLY A 660 12.34 -6.08 -4.57
C GLY A 660 13.41 -5.81 -3.52
N PHE A 661 13.10 -4.91 -2.59
CA PHE A 661 14.02 -4.50 -1.52
C PHE A 661 14.02 -5.53 -0.39
N GLU A 662 15.21 -5.91 0.06
CA GLU A 662 15.42 -6.86 1.14
C GLU A 662 16.67 -6.49 1.93
N TYR A 663 16.61 -6.58 3.26
CA TYR A 663 17.79 -6.42 4.10
C TYR A 663 18.64 -7.67 4.05
N PHE A 664 19.92 -7.50 3.75
CA PHE A 664 20.92 -8.55 3.68
C PHE A 664 21.98 -8.34 4.75
N THR A 665 22.26 -9.39 5.50
CA THR A 665 23.31 -9.38 6.53
C THR A 665 24.65 -9.79 5.91
N GLU A 666 25.61 -8.88 5.95
CA GLU A 666 26.99 -9.11 5.56
C GLU A 666 27.84 -9.34 6.81
N TYR A 667 28.86 -10.19 6.70
CA TYR A 667 29.80 -10.50 7.77
C TYR A 667 31.18 -9.96 7.44
N TYR A 668 31.80 -9.31 8.39
CA TYR A 668 33.14 -8.74 8.26
C TYR A 668 34.03 -9.23 9.42
N PRO A 669 35.27 -9.68 9.14
CA PRO A 669 36.23 -9.98 10.20
C PRO A 669 36.67 -8.67 10.85
N LEU A 670 36.77 -8.66 12.15
CA LEU A 670 37.26 -7.56 12.95
C LEU A 670 38.22 -8.12 14.00
N THR A 671 39.40 -7.49 14.12
CA THR A 671 40.37 -7.78 15.16
C THR A 671 40.61 -6.53 15.98
N TYR A 672 40.52 -6.64 17.29
CA TYR A 672 40.77 -5.55 18.23
C TYR A 672 41.49 -6.11 19.46
N ASN A 673 42.13 -5.21 20.24
CA ASN A 673 42.84 -5.60 21.45
C ASN A 673 41.88 -5.74 22.62
N LEU A 674 42.00 -6.83 23.37
CA LEU A 674 41.20 -7.16 24.53
C LEU A 674 42.06 -7.23 25.79
N TYR A 675 41.61 -6.57 26.84
CA TYR A 675 42.33 -6.45 28.12
C TYR A 675 41.46 -7.04 29.25
N THR A 676 41.52 -8.35 29.45
CA THR A 676 40.70 -9.07 30.45
C THR A 676 41.51 -9.70 31.59
N LYS A 677 42.79 -9.97 31.36
CA LYS A 677 43.66 -10.67 32.34
C LYS A 677 44.71 -9.71 32.89
N LEU A 678 44.73 -9.52 34.21
CA LEU A 678 45.78 -8.74 34.87
C LEU A 678 47.15 -9.37 34.64
N LYS A 679 48.17 -8.53 34.49
CA LYS A 679 49.56 -8.96 34.48
C LYS A 679 49.94 -9.57 35.84
N PRO A 680 50.82 -10.54 35.88
CA PRO A 680 51.29 -11.11 37.14
C PRO A 680 51.87 -10.07 38.08
N GLY A 681 51.40 -10.06 39.34
CA GLY A 681 51.89 -9.18 40.39
C GLY A 681 51.27 -7.74 40.36
N VAL A 682 50.36 -7.45 39.44
CA VAL A 682 49.70 -6.15 39.39
C VAL A 682 48.46 -6.17 40.29
N SER A 683 48.38 -5.17 41.20
CA SER A 683 47.18 -4.86 42.00
C SER A 683 46.47 -3.62 41.43
N ILE A 684 45.17 -3.71 41.34
CA ILE A 684 44.28 -2.58 40.92
C ILE A 684 43.43 -2.05 42.07
N GLU A 685 43.75 -2.45 43.31
CA GLU A 685 43.02 -2.08 44.49
C GLU A 685 43.28 -0.60 44.84
N GLY A 686 42.19 0.17 45.02
CA GLY A 686 42.24 1.58 45.38
C GLY A 686 42.75 2.54 44.30
N ARG A 687 42.73 2.12 43.01
CA ARG A 687 43.06 3.00 41.87
C ARG A 687 42.27 2.60 40.62
N THR A 688 42.21 3.54 39.70
CA THR A 688 41.66 3.26 38.37
C THR A 688 42.54 2.31 37.60
N PRO A 689 42.01 1.15 37.11
CA PRO A 689 42.78 0.23 36.29
C PRO A 689 43.02 0.80 34.89
N GLU A 690 44.24 0.58 34.37
CA GLU A 690 44.66 1.04 33.05
C GLU A 690 44.97 -0.16 32.13
N LYS A 691 44.94 0.05 30.78
CA LYS A 691 45.30 -1.01 29.81
C LYS A 691 46.70 -1.64 30.13
N SER A 692 47.62 -0.82 30.60
CA SER A 692 48.98 -1.23 31.00
C SER A 692 48.98 -2.27 32.10
N ASP A 693 47.94 -2.38 32.92
CA ASP A 693 47.80 -3.35 33.99
C ASP A 693 47.45 -4.76 33.50
N TYR A 694 46.96 -4.85 32.28
CA TYR A 694 46.45 -6.09 31.71
C TYR A 694 47.38 -6.66 30.65
N ILE A 695 47.22 -7.97 30.41
CA ILE A 695 47.81 -8.64 29.25
C ILE A 695 46.99 -8.24 28.01
N GLU A 696 47.67 -7.77 26.97
CA GLU A 696 47.08 -7.45 25.69
C GLU A 696 46.86 -8.75 24.89
N GLU A 697 45.64 -9.06 24.57
CA GLU A 697 45.26 -10.20 23.74
C GLU A 697 44.56 -9.71 22.45
N GLN A 698 45.05 -10.14 21.29
CA GLN A 698 44.29 -9.88 20.04
C GLN A 698 43.09 -10.82 19.98
N TYR A 699 41.92 -10.20 19.83
CA TYR A 699 40.63 -10.90 19.72
C TYR A 699 40.02 -10.66 18.37
N SER A 700 39.76 -11.77 17.64
CA SER A 700 39.16 -11.70 16.28
C SER A 700 37.76 -12.28 16.31
N ILE A 701 36.83 -11.58 15.70
CA ILE A 701 35.43 -11.95 15.59
C ILE A 701 34.87 -11.63 14.20
N PHE A 702 33.74 -12.20 13.83
CA PHE A 702 32.93 -11.69 12.76
C PHE A 702 31.89 -10.73 13.33
N THR A 703 31.86 -9.51 12.80
CA THR A 703 30.79 -8.55 13.03
C THR A 703 29.86 -8.50 11.82
N THR A 704 28.67 -7.98 12.00
CA THR A 704 27.65 -7.94 10.94
C THR A 704 27.21 -6.52 10.63
N SER A 705 26.88 -6.27 9.37
CA SER A 705 26.09 -5.11 8.95
C SER A 705 24.86 -5.54 8.16
N GLN A 706 23.83 -4.71 8.16
CA GLN A 706 22.64 -4.92 7.34
C GLN A 706 22.55 -3.86 6.25
N LYS A 707 22.47 -4.30 5.01
CA LYS A 707 22.42 -3.46 3.83
C LYS A 707 21.17 -3.81 3.01
N VAL A 708 20.48 -2.82 2.48
CA VAL A 708 19.34 -3.05 1.60
C VAL A 708 19.83 -3.45 0.21
N MET A 709 19.29 -4.55 -0.33
CA MET A 709 19.64 -5.11 -1.62
C MET A 709 18.40 -5.30 -2.50
N ASN A 710 18.59 -5.33 -3.83
CA ASN A 710 17.54 -5.71 -4.79
C ASN A 710 17.51 -7.23 -4.99
N SER A 711 17.12 -7.96 -3.99
CA SER A 711 17.22 -9.43 -3.98
C SER A 711 15.88 -10.15 -3.83
N SER A 712 14.87 -9.46 -3.30
CA SER A 712 13.55 -10.05 -3.13
C SER A 712 12.90 -10.35 -4.48
N LYS A 713 12.50 -11.62 -4.67
CA LYS A 713 11.76 -12.11 -5.84
C LYS A 713 10.36 -12.51 -5.41
N VAL A 714 9.35 -11.90 -6.05
CA VAL A 714 7.96 -12.23 -5.80
C VAL A 714 7.30 -12.62 -7.11
N THR A 715 6.78 -13.85 -7.17
CA THR A 715 6.00 -14.32 -8.30
C THR A 715 4.56 -14.57 -7.86
N LYS A 716 3.61 -13.95 -8.54
CA LYS A 716 2.19 -14.08 -8.28
C LYS A 716 1.48 -14.60 -9.53
N GLN A 717 0.67 -15.60 -9.35
CA GLN A 717 -0.19 -16.12 -10.42
C GLN A 717 -1.54 -16.52 -9.85
N GLY A 718 -2.56 -16.41 -10.67
CA GLY A 718 -3.88 -16.79 -10.20
C GLY A 718 -4.99 -16.54 -11.20
N MET A 719 -6.19 -16.87 -10.75
CA MET A 719 -7.42 -16.66 -11.48
C MET A 719 -8.48 -16.06 -10.53
N GLU A 720 -9.05 -14.95 -10.94
CA GLU A 720 -10.15 -14.28 -10.27
C GLU A 720 -11.44 -14.55 -11.01
N TYR A 721 -12.52 -14.73 -10.26
CA TYR A 721 -13.86 -14.90 -10.85
C TYR A 721 -14.89 -14.08 -10.09
N ARG A 722 -15.93 -13.69 -10.82
CA ARG A 722 -17.10 -13.00 -10.28
C ARG A 722 -18.32 -13.39 -11.11
N VAL A 723 -19.39 -13.77 -10.42
CA VAL A 723 -20.68 -14.13 -11.01
C VAL A 723 -21.77 -13.31 -10.33
N ILE A 724 -22.52 -12.56 -11.12
CA ILE A 724 -23.69 -11.80 -10.65
C ILE A 724 -24.91 -12.45 -11.31
N PHE A 725 -25.82 -12.91 -10.48
CA PHE A 725 -27.06 -13.52 -10.95
C PHE A 725 -28.14 -12.49 -11.21
N PRO A 726 -29.07 -12.76 -12.15
CA PRO A 726 -30.25 -11.94 -12.32
C PRO A 726 -31.05 -11.88 -11.00
N LYS A 727 -31.65 -10.71 -10.72
CA LYS A 727 -32.48 -10.52 -9.53
C LYS A 727 -33.64 -11.55 -9.50
N ILE A 728 -33.69 -12.30 -8.42
CA ILE A 728 -34.80 -13.24 -8.16
C ILE A 728 -36.01 -12.41 -7.76
N ARG A 729 -36.87 -12.07 -8.73
CA ARG A 729 -37.99 -11.11 -8.56
C ARG A 729 -38.97 -11.49 -7.45
N PRO A 730 -39.41 -12.77 -7.29
CA PRO A 730 -40.36 -13.13 -6.22
C PRO A 730 -39.82 -12.87 -4.81
N LEU A 731 -38.53 -13.08 -4.63
CA LEU A 731 -37.84 -12.90 -3.33
C LEU A 731 -37.17 -11.53 -3.18
N LEU A 732 -37.21 -10.72 -4.24
CA LEU A 732 -36.46 -9.45 -4.31
C LEU A 732 -35.02 -9.60 -3.84
N THR A 733 -34.38 -10.72 -4.24
CA THR A 733 -33.04 -11.12 -3.81
C THR A 733 -32.04 -11.02 -4.95
N THR A 734 -30.87 -10.50 -4.68
CA THR A 734 -29.70 -10.54 -5.56
C THR A 734 -28.64 -11.44 -4.95
N ILE A 735 -27.93 -12.18 -5.81
CA ILE A 735 -26.82 -13.05 -5.43
C ILE A 735 -25.60 -12.65 -6.26
N GLU A 736 -24.50 -12.44 -5.56
CA GLU A 736 -23.19 -12.25 -6.15
C GLU A 736 -22.20 -13.25 -5.54
N ILE A 737 -21.44 -13.92 -6.39
CA ILE A 737 -20.35 -14.81 -5.98
C ILE A 737 -19.07 -14.26 -6.57
N ASN A 738 -18.05 -14.03 -5.76
CA ASN A 738 -16.73 -13.69 -6.23
C ASN A 738 -15.66 -14.48 -5.47
N GLY A 739 -14.50 -14.64 -6.06
CA GLY A 739 -13.41 -15.36 -5.40
C GLY A 739 -12.16 -15.39 -6.27
N ALA A 740 -11.14 -16.07 -5.78
CA ALA A 740 -9.92 -16.27 -6.52
C ALA A 740 -9.13 -17.49 -6.07
N TYR A 741 -8.37 -18.03 -7.00
CA TYR A 741 -7.21 -18.86 -6.72
C TYR A 741 -5.96 -18.01 -6.86
N TYR A 742 -5.16 -17.95 -5.81
CA TYR A 742 -3.86 -17.29 -5.81
C TYR A 742 -2.75 -18.26 -5.43
N GLN A 743 -1.63 -18.18 -6.14
CA GLN A 743 -0.35 -18.71 -5.70
C GLN A 743 0.66 -17.56 -5.67
N THR A 744 1.40 -17.46 -4.55
CA THR A 744 2.48 -16.50 -4.36
C THR A 744 3.73 -17.23 -3.92
N ASP A 745 4.82 -17.02 -4.65
CA ASP A 745 6.15 -17.52 -4.32
C ASP A 745 7.04 -16.34 -3.93
N TYR A 746 7.61 -16.38 -2.72
CA TYR A 746 8.59 -15.43 -2.22
C TYR A 746 9.95 -16.10 -2.15
N ALA A 747 10.95 -15.51 -2.75
CA ALA A 747 12.32 -16.00 -2.78
C ALA A 747 13.32 -14.84 -2.68
N SER A 748 14.57 -15.15 -2.33
CA SER A 748 15.69 -14.22 -2.41
C SER A 748 16.69 -14.69 -3.46
N SER A 749 17.35 -13.75 -4.14
CA SER A 749 18.44 -14.08 -5.07
C SER A 749 19.82 -14.07 -4.41
N LEU A 750 19.90 -13.65 -3.14
CA LEU A 750 21.15 -13.61 -2.38
C LEU A 750 21.47 -14.96 -1.76
N PRO A 751 22.75 -15.30 -1.58
CA PRO A 751 23.17 -16.49 -0.84
C PRO A 751 22.74 -16.40 0.61
N LEU A 752 22.68 -17.54 1.27
CA LEU A 752 22.42 -17.62 2.70
C LEU A 752 23.74 -17.66 3.46
N TYR A 753 24.01 -16.63 4.26
CA TYR A 753 25.14 -16.61 5.16
C TYR A 753 24.76 -17.24 6.50
N TYR A 754 25.62 -18.09 7.00
CA TYR A 754 25.45 -18.76 8.27
C TYR A 754 26.74 -18.74 9.06
N TYR A 755 26.68 -18.20 10.27
CA TYR A 755 27.78 -18.21 11.22
C TYR A 755 27.46 -19.20 12.33
N PRO A 756 28.22 -20.31 12.44
CA PRO A 756 28.06 -21.28 13.52
C PRO A 756 28.34 -20.65 14.88
N ALA A 757 27.35 -20.67 15.79
CA ALA A 757 27.48 -20.14 17.14
C ALA A 757 28.26 -21.09 18.06
N VAL A 758 29.52 -21.37 17.71
CA VAL A 758 30.43 -22.29 18.45
C VAL A 758 31.76 -21.62 18.71
N LYS A 759 32.41 -22.00 19.83
CA LYS A 759 33.78 -21.58 20.14
C LYS A 759 34.68 -22.75 20.06
N ILE A 760 35.88 -22.58 19.46
CA ILE A 760 36.89 -23.60 19.34
C ILE A 760 38.11 -23.15 20.16
N GLY A 761 38.49 -23.92 21.17
CA GLY A 761 39.60 -23.56 22.06
C GLY A 761 39.41 -22.20 22.77
N GLY A 762 38.19 -21.83 23.09
CA GLY A 762 37.84 -20.57 23.73
C GLY A 762 37.79 -19.37 22.80
N LYS A 763 38.12 -19.55 21.51
CA LYS A 763 38.04 -18.52 20.45
C LYS A 763 36.74 -18.64 19.64
N GLU A 764 36.31 -17.54 19.09
CA GLU A 764 35.17 -17.51 18.19
C GLU A 764 35.43 -18.36 16.94
N TYR A 765 34.33 -18.88 16.36
CA TYR A 765 34.43 -19.69 15.14
C TYR A 765 35.06 -18.92 14.00
N PRO A 766 36.09 -19.49 13.28
CA PRO A 766 36.87 -18.68 12.34
C PRO A 766 36.30 -18.58 10.93
N TYR A 767 35.07 -19.04 10.68
CA TYR A 767 34.48 -19.06 9.33
C TYR A 767 33.02 -18.68 9.31
N VAL A 768 32.61 -17.99 8.25
CA VAL A 768 31.20 -17.77 7.87
C VAL A 768 30.89 -18.61 6.65
N CYS A 769 29.89 -19.48 6.76
CA CYS A 769 29.46 -20.35 5.66
C CYS A 769 28.54 -19.60 4.67
N ILE A 770 28.70 -19.86 3.38
CA ILE A 770 27.87 -19.30 2.30
C ILE A 770 27.20 -20.47 1.56
N TYR A 771 25.86 -20.51 1.61
CA TYR A 771 25.06 -21.51 0.92
C TYR A 771 24.35 -20.88 -0.26
N ASP A 772 24.20 -21.62 -1.35
CA ASP A 772 23.35 -21.20 -2.45
C ASP A 772 21.89 -21.14 -1.98
N ASN A 773 21.23 -20.01 -2.23
CA ASN A 773 19.88 -19.79 -1.76
C ASN A 773 18.86 -20.20 -2.84
N GLY A 774 18.43 -21.46 -2.79
CA GLY A 774 17.30 -21.96 -3.59
C GLY A 774 15.97 -21.93 -2.85
N ALA A 775 15.95 -21.35 -1.65
CA ALA A 775 14.79 -21.38 -0.78
C ALA A 775 13.68 -20.44 -1.27
N LYS A 776 12.45 -20.90 -1.16
CA LYS A 776 11.27 -20.07 -1.40
C LYS A 776 10.11 -20.45 -0.49
N ASN A 777 9.31 -19.46 -0.14
CA ASN A 777 8.05 -19.63 0.54
C ASN A 777 6.92 -19.64 -0.47
N ARG A 778 6.19 -20.74 -0.60
CA ARG A 778 5.04 -20.89 -1.47
C ARG A 778 3.75 -20.85 -0.67
N TYR A 779 2.87 -19.95 -1.06
CA TYR A 779 1.52 -19.82 -0.50
C TYR A 779 0.48 -20.03 -1.59
N ARG A 780 -0.60 -20.75 -1.26
CA ARG A 780 -1.75 -20.97 -2.15
C ARG A 780 -3.04 -20.79 -1.40
N ARG A 781 -4.00 -20.14 -2.05
CA ARG A 781 -5.35 -19.97 -1.49
C ARG A 781 -6.39 -20.00 -2.60
N LEU A 782 -7.50 -20.69 -2.32
CA LEU A 782 -8.73 -20.64 -3.09
C LEU A 782 -9.86 -20.26 -2.14
N ASN A 783 -10.56 -19.17 -2.42
CA ASN A 783 -11.72 -18.75 -1.64
C ASN A 783 -12.88 -18.29 -2.52
N SER A 784 -14.08 -18.36 -1.96
CA SER A 784 -15.33 -17.84 -2.52
C SER A 784 -16.02 -16.95 -1.50
N ASN A 785 -16.45 -15.77 -1.92
CA ASN A 785 -17.26 -14.83 -1.17
C ASN A 785 -18.65 -14.79 -1.83
N ILE A 786 -19.69 -15.06 -1.06
CA ILE A 786 -21.08 -15.14 -1.54
C ILE A 786 -21.88 -14.06 -0.80
N TRP A 787 -22.43 -13.14 -1.55
CA TRP A 787 -23.31 -12.09 -1.06
C TRP A 787 -24.75 -12.36 -1.47
N VAL A 788 -25.65 -12.42 -0.48
CA VAL A 788 -27.08 -12.61 -0.70
C VAL A 788 -27.82 -11.44 -0.06
N ASN A 789 -28.35 -10.55 -0.91
CA ASN A 789 -29.05 -9.35 -0.48
C ASN A 789 -30.53 -9.49 -0.77
N THR A 790 -31.37 -9.41 0.26
CA THR A 790 -32.83 -9.57 0.19
C THR A 790 -33.51 -8.31 0.69
N HIS A 791 -34.45 -7.77 -0.10
CA HIS A 791 -35.31 -6.69 0.30
C HIS A 791 -36.69 -7.20 0.68
N ILE A 792 -37.20 -6.81 1.84
CA ILE A 792 -38.52 -7.14 2.32
C ILE A 792 -39.35 -5.83 2.41
N PRO A 793 -40.05 -5.40 1.33
CA PRO A 793 -40.67 -4.07 1.24
C PRO A 793 -41.72 -3.81 2.32
N LYS A 794 -42.51 -4.84 2.67
CA LYS A 794 -43.58 -4.73 3.70
C LYS A 794 -43.02 -4.22 5.04
N PHE A 795 -41.81 -4.61 5.36
CA PHE A 795 -41.13 -4.20 6.60
C PHE A 795 -40.07 -3.10 6.35
N LYS A 796 -39.86 -2.67 5.11
CA LYS A 796 -38.73 -1.79 4.74
C LYS A 796 -37.42 -2.30 5.33
N LEU A 797 -37.18 -3.59 5.22
CA LEU A 797 -36.06 -4.31 5.80
C LEU A 797 -35.19 -4.88 4.69
N PHE A 798 -33.88 -4.67 4.84
CA PHE A 798 -32.85 -5.20 3.96
C PHE A 798 -31.99 -6.17 4.78
N LEU A 799 -31.80 -7.37 4.24
CA LEU A 799 -30.94 -8.39 4.81
C LEU A 799 -29.77 -8.60 3.89
N THR A 800 -28.57 -8.43 4.38
CA THR A 800 -27.32 -8.75 3.70
C THR A 800 -26.67 -9.92 4.40
N ASN A 801 -26.53 -11.04 3.71
CA ASN A 801 -25.77 -12.19 4.17
C ASN A 801 -24.47 -12.26 3.39
N PHE A 802 -23.38 -12.42 4.08
CA PHE A 802 -22.05 -12.65 3.53
C PHE A 802 -21.51 -13.99 4.00
N PHE A 803 -21.30 -14.91 3.08
CA PHE A 803 -20.65 -16.19 3.34
C PHE A 803 -19.29 -16.20 2.70
N GLN A 804 -18.28 -16.59 3.45
CA GLN A 804 -16.94 -16.81 2.95
C GLN A 804 -16.53 -18.26 3.16
N LEU A 805 -16.17 -18.92 2.05
CA LEU A 805 -15.59 -20.24 2.08
C LEU A 805 -14.12 -20.14 1.67
N VAL A 806 -13.25 -20.71 2.46
CA VAL A 806 -11.83 -20.90 2.11
C VAL A 806 -11.64 -22.40 1.83
N TRP A 807 -11.52 -22.73 0.53
CA TRP A 807 -11.44 -24.12 0.05
C TRP A 807 -10.04 -24.69 0.15
N LEU A 808 -9.04 -23.83 -0.02
CA LEU A 808 -7.62 -24.19 0.03
C LEU A 808 -6.86 -23.04 0.69
N ASN A 809 -6.03 -23.36 1.66
CA ASN A 809 -5.08 -22.41 2.22
C ASN A 809 -3.84 -23.18 2.67
N THR A 810 -2.75 -23.04 1.91
CA THR A 810 -1.52 -23.79 2.16
C THR A 810 -0.32 -22.89 2.17
N SER A 811 0.63 -23.20 3.01
CA SER A 811 1.96 -22.60 3.01
C SER A 811 3.02 -23.71 3.07
N GLN A 812 4.14 -23.49 2.37
CA GLN A 812 5.24 -24.41 2.33
C GLN A 812 6.54 -23.67 2.10
N TYR A 813 7.52 -23.90 2.94
CA TYR A 813 8.90 -23.53 2.70
C TYR A 813 9.56 -24.60 1.82
N GLN A 814 10.16 -24.17 0.72
CA GLN A 814 10.89 -25.05 -0.23
C GLN A 814 12.33 -24.61 -0.27
N ASP A 815 13.25 -25.56 -0.21
CA ASP A 815 14.71 -25.33 -0.27
C ASP A 815 15.30 -26.36 -1.23
N ASN A 816 16.45 -26.06 -1.80
CA ASN A 816 17.24 -26.99 -2.61
C ASN A 816 17.90 -28.09 -1.78
N HIS A 817 17.80 -28.04 -0.44
CA HIS A 817 18.39 -28.99 0.53
C HIS A 817 19.92 -29.06 0.52
N ASP A 818 20.60 -27.97 0.15
CA ASP A 818 22.05 -27.89 0.29
C ASP A 818 22.46 -27.81 1.77
N TYR A 819 23.03 -28.90 2.24
CA TYR A 819 23.50 -29.04 3.63
C TYR A 819 24.94 -28.58 3.80
N ILE A 820 25.68 -28.43 2.72
CA ILE A 820 27.08 -28.06 2.66
C ILE A 820 27.17 -26.73 1.92
N PRO A 821 27.92 -25.72 2.43
CA PRO A 821 28.07 -24.45 1.75
C PRO A 821 28.87 -24.62 0.45
N SER A 822 28.65 -23.72 -0.49
CA SER A 822 29.44 -23.60 -1.72
C SER A 822 30.77 -22.90 -1.46
N GLU A 823 30.76 -21.92 -0.53
CA GLU A 823 31.89 -21.09 -0.19
C GLU A 823 31.87 -20.74 1.31
N TYR A 824 32.98 -20.17 1.78
CA TYR A 824 33.10 -19.64 3.15
C TYR A 824 33.99 -18.41 3.19
N ILE A 825 33.86 -17.59 4.24
CA ILE A 825 34.72 -16.44 4.53
C ILE A 825 35.59 -16.80 5.73
N ASP A 826 36.92 -16.55 5.59
CA ASP A 826 37.89 -16.73 6.69
C ASP A 826 38.04 -15.42 7.51
N MET A 827 38.80 -15.50 8.63
CA MET A 827 39.10 -14.33 9.49
C MET A 827 39.94 -13.23 8.83
N ASN A 828 40.49 -13.47 7.63
CA ASN A 828 41.16 -12.44 6.83
C ASN A 828 40.23 -11.76 5.84
N GLY A 829 38.93 -12.18 5.79
CA GLY A 829 37.94 -11.69 4.86
C GLY A 829 38.04 -12.35 3.48
N ASN A 830 38.84 -13.38 3.29
CA ASN A 830 38.94 -14.07 2.01
C ASN A 830 37.71 -14.97 1.82
N ARG A 831 37.10 -14.86 0.65
CA ARG A 831 36.02 -15.73 0.21
C ARG A 831 36.63 -16.93 -0.52
N LEU A 832 36.46 -18.12 0.01
CA LEU A 832 37.10 -19.34 -0.43
C LEU A 832 36.05 -20.38 -0.84
N PRO A 833 36.27 -21.16 -1.92
CA PRO A 833 35.37 -22.25 -2.28
C PRO A 833 35.50 -23.44 -1.32
N VAL A 834 34.41 -24.17 -1.17
CA VAL A 834 34.44 -25.47 -0.44
C VAL A 834 34.92 -26.54 -1.40
N ASP A 835 36.22 -26.81 -1.39
CA ASP A 835 36.88 -27.80 -2.22
C ASP A 835 36.66 -29.24 -1.70
N ASP A 836 37.21 -30.24 -2.41
CA ASP A 836 37.05 -31.65 -2.07
C ASP A 836 37.69 -32.01 -0.73
N GLY A 837 38.77 -31.32 -0.35
CA GLY A 837 39.44 -31.51 0.95
C GLY A 837 38.56 -31.05 2.11
N VAL A 838 37.97 -29.87 1.97
CA VAL A 838 37.00 -29.34 2.95
C VAL A 838 35.74 -30.22 2.98
N ARG A 839 35.22 -30.66 1.82
CA ARG A 839 34.06 -31.57 1.73
C ARG A 839 34.33 -32.90 2.47
N SER A 840 35.51 -33.45 2.32
CA SER A 840 35.90 -34.68 3.00
C SER A 840 35.91 -34.53 4.52
N GLN A 841 36.39 -33.40 5.04
CA GLN A 841 36.36 -33.11 6.46
C GLN A 841 34.94 -32.90 7.00
N ILE A 842 34.09 -32.24 6.25
CA ILE A 842 32.67 -32.09 6.59
C ILE A 842 31.99 -33.46 6.63
N ALA A 843 32.28 -34.34 5.66
CA ALA A 843 31.72 -35.69 5.59
C ALA A 843 32.18 -36.59 6.72
N ALA A 844 33.45 -36.48 7.14
CA ALA A 844 34.01 -37.20 8.24
C ALA A 844 33.55 -36.70 9.62
N ASP A 845 32.81 -35.60 9.70
CA ASP A 845 32.38 -34.92 10.93
C ASP A 845 33.57 -34.58 11.86
N ASP A 846 34.68 -34.22 11.24
CA ASP A 846 35.95 -33.99 11.93
C ASP A 846 36.48 -32.58 11.69
N GLY A 847 37.36 -32.14 12.58
CA GLY A 847 38.02 -30.85 12.49
C GLY A 847 37.08 -29.64 12.60
N THR A 848 37.62 -28.50 12.15
CA THR A 848 36.94 -27.20 12.25
C THR A 848 35.76 -27.12 11.27
N PHE A 849 35.84 -27.80 10.12
CA PHE A 849 34.85 -27.69 9.06
C PHE A 849 33.58 -28.52 9.29
N ARG A 850 33.54 -29.40 10.33
CA ARG A 850 32.31 -30.15 10.67
C ARG A 850 31.08 -29.27 10.89
N TYR A 851 31.27 -28.05 11.37
CA TYR A 851 30.20 -27.10 11.64
C TYR A 851 29.65 -26.41 10.37
N PHE A 852 30.21 -26.67 9.20
CA PHE A 852 29.70 -26.26 7.92
C PHE A 852 28.41 -26.98 7.53
N ARG A 853 28.18 -28.16 8.10
CA ARG A 853 27.00 -28.95 7.81
C ARG A 853 25.77 -28.37 8.53
N ARG A 854 24.81 -27.89 7.76
CA ARG A 854 23.53 -27.45 8.32
C ARG A 854 22.64 -28.65 8.66
N THR A 855 22.02 -28.63 9.82
CA THR A 855 20.95 -29.57 10.17
C THR A 855 19.62 -28.95 9.73
N ILE A 856 18.94 -29.61 8.81
CA ILE A 856 17.65 -29.18 8.34
C ILE A 856 16.58 -30.15 8.87
N LEU A 857 15.67 -29.61 9.69
CA LEU A 857 14.58 -30.41 10.24
C LEU A 857 13.49 -30.60 9.16
N PRO A 858 13.08 -31.84 8.85
CA PRO A 858 12.05 -32.10 7.84
C PRO A 858 10.74 -31.34 8.08
N VAL A 859 10.42 -31.08 9.36
CA VAL A 859 9.25 -30.33 9.78
C VAL A 859 9.20 -28.91 9.21
N LYS A 860 10.35 -28.27 8.92
CA LYS A 860 10.46 -26.96 8.31
C LYS A 860 9.92 -26.93 6.88
N TYR A 861 10.03 -28.04 6.15
CA TYR A 861 9.59 -28.18 4.77
C TYR A 861 8.21 -28.82 4.63
N ALA A 862 7.63 -29.23 5.74
CA ALA A 862 6.29 -29.79 5.74
C ALA A 862 5.29 -28.77 5.22
N ARG A 863 4.41 -29.24 4.36
CA ARG A 863 3.30 -28.42 3.88
C ARG A 863 2.33 -28.17 5.03
N ASN A 864 2.09 -26.91 5.31
CA ASN A 864 1.06 -26.50 6.25
C ASN A 864 -0.24 -26.30 5.45
N GLU A 865 -1.27 -27.08 5.79
CA GLU A 865 -2.55 -27.05 5.09
C GLU A 865 -3.68 -26.83 6.09
N LYS A 866 -4.36 -25.71 5.92
CA LYS A 866 -5.53 -25.36 6.74
C LYS A 866 -6.77 -26.04 6.16
N PRO A 867 -7.67 -26.57 6.99
CA PRO A 867 -8.89 -27.18 6.52
C PRO A 867 -9.84 -26.19 5.89
N ILE A 868 -10.85 -26.69 5.18
CA ILE A 868 -11.93 -25.86 4.62
C ILE A 868 -12.63 -25.14 5.79
N SER A 869 -12.82 -23.84 5.63
CA SER A 869 -13.51 -23.00 6.63
C SER A 869 -14.67 -22.23 6.00
N LEU A 870 -15.70 -21.99 6.81
CA LEU A 870 -16.88 -21.20 6.46
C LEU A 870 -17.11 -20.12 7.52
N LEU A 871 -17.21 -18.87 7.08
CA LEU A 871 -17.62 -17.73 7.88
C LEU A 871 -18.96 -17.18 7.37
N TRP A 872 -19.88 -16.84 8.26
CA TRP A 872 -21.13 -16.16 7.94
C TRP A 872 -21.28 -14.86 8.72
N ASN A 873 -21.45 -13.75 8.00
CA ASN A 873 -21.79 -12.45 8.56
C ASN A 873 -23.19 -12.03 8.13
N LEU A 874 -23.92 -11.37 9.00
CA LEU A 874 -25.29 -10.91 8.76
C LEU A 874 -25.43 -9.43 9.06
N LYS A 875 -26.12 -8.69 8.17
CA LYS A 875 -26.59 -7.33 8.44
C LYS A 875 -28.08 -7.22 8.14
N ALA A 876 -28.81 -6.61 9.07
CA ALA A 876 -30.21 -6.26 8.91
C ALA A 876 -30.36 -4.75 9.00
N THR A 877 -30.84 -4.09 7.94
CA THR A 877 -31.06 -2.65 7.87
C THR A 877 -32.55 -2.33 7.76
N LYS A 878 -33.05 -1.63 8.74
CA LYS A 878 -34.42 -1.09 8.76
C LYS A 878 -34.41 0.35 8.28
N GLU A 879 -35.22 0.63 7.26
CA GLU A 879 -35.45 1.99 6.76
C GLU A 879 -36.68 2.60 7.41
N PHE A 880 -36.56 3.82 7.91
CA PHE A 880 -37.61 4.63 8.50
C PHE A 880 -38.01 5.76 7.54
N LYS A 881 -39.00 6.56 7.93
CA LYS A 881 -39.39 7.78 7.19
C LYS A 881 -38.25 8.81 7.21
N LYS A 882 -38.18 9.66 6.18
CA LYS A 882 -37.21 10.75 6.04
C LYS A 882 -35.75 10.29 5.88
N GLY A 883 -35.49 9.10 5.30
CA GLY A 883 -34.14 8.65 5.00
C GLY A 883 -33.29 8.24 6.19
N THR A 884 -33.91 7.98 7.35
CA THR A 884 -33.23 7.41 8.51
C THR A 884 -33.11 5.90 8.33
N LYS A 885 -31.94 5.32 8.57
CA LYS A 885 -31.68 3.90 8.52
C LYS A 885 -31.04 3.44 9.83
N LEU A 886 -31.51 2.34 10.37
CA LEU A 886 -30.91 1.64 11.50
C LEU A 886 -30.47 0.26 11.03
N SER A 887 -29.22 -0.04 11.21
CA SER A 887 -28.64 -1.35 10.89
C SER A 887 -28.14 -2.03 12.16
N PHE A 888 -28.42 -3.31 12.26
CA PHE A 888 -27.78 -4.23 13.19
C PHE A 888 -26.93 -5.19 12.37
N PHE A 889 -25.69 -5.44 12.79
CA PHE A 889 -24.80 -6.37 12.11
C PHE A 889 -24.14 -7.32 13.11
N VAL A 890 -23.87 -8.53 12.63
CA VAL A 890 -23.10 -9.56 13.32
C VAL A 890 -22.08 -10.11 12.34
N ASN A 891 -20.82 -10.00 12.68
CA ASN A 891 -19.72 -10.66 12.00
C ASN A 891 -19.34 -11.93 12.78
N GLY A 892 -19.01 -13.01 12.08
CA GLY A 892 -18.75 -14.30 12.73
C GLY A 892 -20.00 -14.91 13.38
N LEU A 893 -21.21 -14.65 12.85
CA LEU A 893 -22.44 -15.27 13.34
C LEU A 893 -22.32 -16.80 13.34
N LEU A 894 -21.64 -17.36 12.35
CA LEU A 894 -21.21 -18.74 12.31
C LEU A 894 -19.78 -18.79 11.79
N ASP A 895 -18.88 -19.42 12.54
CA ASP A 895 -17.51 -19.73 12.09
C ASP A 895 -17.26 -21.22 12.25
N ILE A 896 -17.15 -21.90 11.11
CA ILE A 896 -16.77 -23.30 11.03
C ILE A 896 -15.30 -23.36 10.63
N SER A 897 -14.42 -23.40 11.63
CA SER A 897 -12.96 -23.48 11.47
C SER A 897 -12.43 -24.70 12.22
N PRO A 898 -12.29 -25.86 11.55
CA PRO A 898 -11.84 -27.09 12.19
C PRO A 898 -10.41 -26.96 12.74
N LYS A 899 -10.11 -27.68 13.79
CA LYS A 899 -8.73 -27.84 14.29
C LYS A 899 -7.91 -28.62 13.27
N TYR A 900 -6.66 -28.26 13.14
CA TYR A 900 -5.72 -28.95 12.25
C TYR A 900 -4.34 -29.07 12.88
N LEU A 901 -3.56 -30.01 12.41
CA LEU A 901 -2.17 -30.18 12.81
C LEU A 901 -1.30 -29.40 11.84
N SER A 902 -0.57 -28.40 12.36
CA SER A 902 0.37 -27.64 11.55
C SER A 902 1.55 -28.52 11.11
N GLY A 903 2.31 -28.03 10.12
CA GLY A 903 3.56 -28.69 9.70
C GLY A 903 4.54 -28.90 10.85
N SER A 904 4.54 -28.04 11.86
CA SER A 904 5.31 -28.19 13.11
C SER A 904 4.71 -29.14 14.14
N LYS A 905 3.66 -29.88 13.78
CA LYS A 905 2.92 -30.81 14.62
C LYS A 905 2.27 -30.18 15.86
N VAL A 906 1.93 -28.90 15.76
CA VAL A 906 1.16 -28.19 16.77
C VAL A 906 -0.29 -28.10 16.29
N THR A 907 -1.25 -28.48 17.17
CA THR A 907 -2.68 -28.33 16.88
C THR A 907 -3.05 -26.85 16.91
N GLN A 908 -3.60 -26.37 15.81
CA GLN A 908 -4.03 -24.98 15.62
C GLN A 908 -5.50 -24.92 15.24
N ARG A 909 -6.12 -23.81 15.54
CA ARG A 909 -7.45 -23.43 15.07
C ARG A 909 -7.47 -21.93 14.86
N GLU A 910 -7.99 -21.48 13.72
CA GLU A 910 -8.27 -20.07 13.46
C GLU A 910 -9.78 -19.90 13.49
N TRP A 911 -10.28 -19.08 14.39
CA TRP A 911 -11.69 -18.79 14.47
C TRP A 911 -11.92 -17.31 14.77
N HIS A 912 -13.11 -16.81 14.43
CA HIS A 912 -13.51 -15.44 14.69
C HIS A 912 -14.60 -15.47 15.76
N ASP A 913 -14.41 -14.70 16.82
CA ASP A 913 -15.43 -14.50 17.81
C ASP A 913 -16.63 -13.74 17.21
N PRO A 914 -17.87 -14.09 17.58
CA PRO A 914 -19.04 -13.31 17.16
C PRO A 914 -18.90 -11.86 17.60
N TYR A 915 -19.03 -10.95 16.64
CA TYR A 915 -18.81 -9.53 16.80
C TYR A 915 -20.01 -8.76 16.25
N PHE A 916 -20.67 -7.97 17.06
CA PHE A 916 -21.89 -7.30 16.67
C PHE A 916 -21.85 -5.80 16.96
N GLY A 917 -22.71 -5.06 16.24
CA GLY A 917 -22.81 -3.61 16.41
C GLY A 917 -24.06 -3.02 15.78
N LEU A 918 -24.21 -1.74 16.01
CA LEU A 918 -25.29 -0.91 15.50
C LEU A 918 -24.75 0.23 14.65
N GLU A 919 -25.50 0.58 13.62
CA GLU A 919 -25.20 1.71 12.77
C GLU A 919 -26.49 2.49 12.48
N LEU A 920 -26.43 3.80 12.67
CA LEU A 920 -27.55 4.71 12.46
C LEU A 920 -27.16 5.79 11.45
N PHE A 921 -27.94 5.90 10.40
CA PHE A 921 -27.82 6.95 9.41
C PHE A 921 -29.00 7.92 9.49
N PHE A 922 -28.70 9.20 9.52
CA PHE A 922 -29.66 10.26 9.32
C PHE A 922 -29.35 11.04 8.06
N ASN A 923 -30.40 11.41 7.34
CA ASN A 923 -30.31 12.28 6.19
C ASN A 923 -31.33 13.40 6.35
N PHE A 924 -30.85 14.60 6.59
CA PHE A 924 -31.67 15.77 6.80
C PHE A 924 -31.70 16.63 5.53
N ASN A 925 -32.84 16.68 4.88
CA ASN A 925 -33.09 17.69 3.83
C ASN A 925 -33.42 19.02 4.52
N LEU A 926 -32.38 19.76 4.95
CA LEU A 926 -32.47 21.08 5.53
C LEU A 926 -32.37 22.15 4.45
#